data_e14b56b16dcb7f6b28458250a12fd1da
#
_entry.id   e14b56b16dcb7f6b28458250a12fd1da
#
_cell.length_a   1.000
_cell.length_b   1.000
_cell.length_c   1.000
_cell.angle_alpha   90.00
_cell.angle_beta   90.00
_cell.angle_gamma   90.00
#
_symmetry.space_group_name_H-M   'P 1'
#
loop_
_entity.id
_entity.type
_entity.pdbx_description
1 polymer ?
#
loop_
_entity_poly.entity_id
_entity_poly.type
_entity_poly.pdbx_seq_one_letter_code
_entity_poly.pdbx_strand_id
1 'polypeptide(L)'
;MAELTPMMKQYFEIKKNYPDTILMFRLGDFYEMFFDDAKLVSAELELVLTGRDCGQEERAPMCGVPFHSADSYIARLVAKGYKVAICEQLEDPATAKGLVKRDVTRVLTPGTVIESTMLDESKNNFLAGIFASKESIGLCFADISTGSIHLTAFESKNAQRRIINELGRFMPSELIISPDVLKLTQVTDFIKSRLHSSCDLLDETCFDLSKASAMIMKHFGVASLSELSLDDEPAAVSVLGAVMDYLRSVQKSELENIRSIDFYGDSSFMRLDVSAMRNLEITETMRNREKRGSLLWVLDKTKTSMGKRMLRSWLEQPLIGIAGITKRHNAVSELYENPMLRDDLISVLTGCQDMERLITRIAYSTANARELKALSSTLARMPQIRSYLADCKSALLNELCSGIHPLTEIVEMIENAITDEPPFSVREGGMIKDGFNEELDSLRDIVNNGKGYIADIQLREQEKTGIKKLKIGYNRVFGYYIEVSNSYKELVPEEYIRKQTLANCERYITQELKELESKVLGAQERIVRLEYEIFDSVRKKTAEHLYEIQKTASSVAAVDVLVSYARVAAENNYCCPVMNAGTMIDITDGRHPVVEKMLDSPFVPNDTRLDCADNRCAIITGPNMAGKSTYMRQVALISLMAQAGSFVPATSAELCVVDGIFTRIGASDDLSSGSSTFMVEMNEVADILKNATAKSLIIFDEIGRGTSTFDGMSIARAVLEFAADKRRLGAKTLFATHYHELTELEESVDGVKNYNIAVKKRGDDITFLRRIVSGCADGSYGIEVAKLAGVPNSVVERAKVVLHELETEGVTRVVSVSKSEESDQLSFGNSAANGIVEALKKLDVNTLTPIEAMTVLYDLCKQANS
;
A
#
# COMPACT_ATOMS: atom_id res chain seq x y z
N MET A 1 18.05 -50.37 -3.97
CA MET A 1 17.43 -49.11 -3.51
C MET A 1 15.92 -49.38 -3.49
N ALA A 2 15.26 -49.19 -2.37
CA ALA A 2 13.81 -49.31 -2.27
C ALA A 2 13.17 -48.24 -3.20
N GLU A 3 12.18 -48.67 -3.98
CA GLU A 3 11.56 -47.80 -4.98
C GLU A 3 10.53 -46.90 -4.33
N LEU A 4 10.56 -45.60 -4.67
CA LEU A 4 9.54 -44.65 -4.16
C LEU A 4 8.13 -45.12 -4.55
N THR A 5 7.17 -44.87 -3.65
CA THR A 5 5.76 -45.10 -3.96
C THR A 5 5.30 -44.30 -5.18
N PRO A 6 4.33 -44.76 -5.96
CA PRO A 6 3.83 -44.05 -7.16
C PRO A 6 3.41 -42.59 -6.85
N MET A 7 2.79 -42.36 -5.69
CA MET A 7 2.38 -41.04 -5.24
C MET A 7 3.58 -40.14 -4.97
N MET A 8 4.66 -40.65 -4.33
CA MET A 8 5.89 -39.87 -4.10
C MET A 8 6.64 -39.59 -5.39
N LYS A 9 6.62 -40.49 -6.37
CA LYS A 9 7.16 -40.22 -7.72
C LYS A 9 6.44 -39.01 -8.34
N GLN A 10 5.10 -39.00 -8.32
CA GLN A 10 4.29 -37.86 -8.80
C GLN A 10 4.60 -36.57 -8.04
N TYR A 11 4.75 -36.63 -6.71
CA TYR A 11 5.14 -35.46 -5.90
C TYR A 11 6.46 -34.85 -6.38
N PHE A 12 7.49 -35.67 -6.54
CA PHE A 12 8.82 -35.20 -6.97
C PHE A 12 8.82 -34.67 -8.41
N GLU A 13 8.06 -35.26 -9.32
CA GLU A 13 7.92 -34.77 -10.70
C GLU A 13 7.32 -33.36 -10.70
N ILE A 14 6.28 -33.11 -9.89
CA ILE A 14 5.66 -31.81 -9.76
C ILE A 14 6.60 -30.83 -9.03
N LYS A 15 7.19 -31.23 -7.89
CA LYS A 15 8.11 -30.37 -7.11
C LYS A 15 9.32 -29.90 -7.91
N LYS A 16 9.83 -30.72 -8.83
CA LYS A 16 10.95 -30.37 -9.72
C LYS A 16 10.67 -29.12 -10.56
N ASN A 17 9.39 -28.89 -10.93
CA ASN A 17 8.98 -27.71 -11.71
C ASN A 17 8.78 -26.45 -10.84
N TYR A 18 8.71 -26.65 -9.51
CA TYR A 18 8.46 -25.57 -8.54
C TYR A 18 9.45 -25.65 -7.36
N PRO A 19 10.77 -25.57 -7.62
CA PRO A 19 11.80 -25.81 -6.58
C PRO A 19 11.71 -24.81 -5.42
N ASP A 20 11.44 -23.52 -5.72
CA ASP A 20 11.46 -22.41 -4.76
C ASP A 20 10.08 -22.13 -4.14
N THR A 21 9.12 -23.07 -4.27
CA THR A 21 7.77 -22.91 -3.74
C THR A 21 7.45 -23.99 -2.72
N ILE A 22 6.66 -23.67 -1.72
CA ILE A 22 6.07 -24.68 -0.82
C ILE A 22 4.96 -25.39 -1.59
N LEU A 23 5.10 -26.70 -1.80
CA LEU A 23 4.12 -27.47 -2.55
C LEU A 23 3.04 -28.02 -1.60
N MET A 24 1.84 -27.47 -1.66
CA MET A 24 0.65 -27.97 -0.99
C MET A 24 -0.03 -29.03 -1.85
N PHE A 25 0.24 -30.28 -1.54
CA PHE A 25 -0.15 -31.43 -2.34
C PHE A 25 -1.46 -32.03 -1.83
N ARG A 26 -2.53 -31.99 -2.63
CA ARG A 26 -3.86 -32.45 -2.26
C ARG A 26 -3.94 -33.98 -2.11
N LEU A 27 -4.30 -34.43 -0.91
CA LEU A 27 -4.55 -35.83 -0.59
C LEU A 27 -5.85 -35.96 0.22
N GLY A 28 -6.93 -36.36 -0.45
CA GLY A 28 -8.25 -36.39 0.16
C GLY A 28 -8.68 -35.02 0.68
N ASP A 29 -8.97 -34.92 1.97
CA ASP A 29 -9.41 -33.68 2.63
C ASP A 29 -8.28 -32.81 3.17
N PHE A 30 -7.01 -33.14 2.85
CA PHE A 30 -5.85 -32.40 3.33
C PHE A 30 -4.99 -31.92 2.17
N TYR A 31 -4.30 -30.78 2.40
CA TYR A 31 -3.07 -30.45 1.71
C TYR A 31 -1.91 -30.92 2.57
N GLU A 32 -1.11 -31.82 2.04
CA GLU A 32 0.07 -32.37 2.71
C GLU A 32 1.34 -31.81 2.07
N MET A 33 2.30 -31.43 2.90
CA MET A 33 3.64 -31.01 2.53
C MET A 33 4.62 -32.11 2.97
N PHE A 34 5.69 -32.31 2.20
CA PHE A 34 6.68 -33.36 2.43
C PHE A 34 8.09 -32.80 2.46
N PHE A 35 8.99 -33.57 3.09
CA PHE A 35 10.43 -33.33 3.17
C PHE A 35 10.75 -31.93 3.73
N ASP A 36 11.54 -31.13 3.02
CA ASP A 36 11.98 -29.83 3.49
C ASP A 36 10.83 -28.81 3.57
N ASP A 37 9.85 -28.89 2.66
CA ASP A 37 8.63 -28.07 2.75
C ASP A 37 7.87 -28.36 4.05
N ALA A 38 7.79 -29.64 4.46
CA ALA A 38 7.12 -30.01 5.70
C ALA A 38 7.85 -29.48 6.94
N LYS A 39 9.19 -29.58 6.97
CA LYS A 39 10.01 -29.05 8.07
C LYS A 39 9.85 -27.55 8.18
N LEU A 40 9.94 -26.83 7.05
CA LEU A 40 9.76 -25.38 6.98
C LEU A 40 8.37 -24.98 7.48
N VAL A 41 7.31 -25.53 6.89
CA VAL A 41 5.93 -25.17 7.22
C VAL A 41 5.59 -25.54 8.66
N SER A 42 6.06 -26.69 9.16
CA SER A 42 5.88 -27.08 10.55
C SER A 42 6.47 -26.05 11.52
N ALA A 43 7.67 -25.53 11.23
CA ALA A 43 8.31 -24.50 12.04
C ALA A 43 7.59 -23.13 11.93
N GLU A 44 7.22 -22.72 10.71
CA GLU A 44 6.65 -21.40 10.46
C GLU A 44 5.18 -21.26 10.94
N LEU A 45 4.42 -22.36 10.93
CA LEU A 45 3.01 -22.38 11.28
C LEU A 45 2.70 -23.13 12.58
N GLU A 46 3.74 -23.65 13.28
CA GLU A 46 3.62 -24.42 14.52
C GLU A 46 2.76 -25.68 14.33
N LEU A 47 2.90 -26.35 13.17
CA LEU A 47 2.17 -27.59 12.87
C LEU A 47 2.96 -28.81 13.35
N VAL A 48 2.23 -29.87 13.68
CA VAL A 48 2.84 -31.15 14.08
C VAL A 48 3.54 -31.78 12.89
N LEU A 49 4.84 -32.01 12.99
CA LEU A 49 5.61 -32.76 12.02
C LEU A 49 5.41 -34.27 12.27
N THR A 50 4.93 -34.97 11.28
CA THR A 50 4.70 -36.40 11.30
C THR A 50 5.56 -37.09 10.23
N GLY A 51 5.35 -38.38 9.98
CA GLY A 51 6.06 -39.12 8.94
C GLY A 51 5.12 -40.01 8.14
N ARG A 52 5.31 -40.02 6.82
CA ARG A 52 4.55 -40.89 5.89
C ARG A 52 5.47 -41.91 5.25
N ASP A 53 4.93 -43.10 5.02
CA ASP A 53 5.65 -44.15 4.27
C ASP A 53 5.84 -43.69 2.82
N CYS A 54 7.10 -43.65 2.37
CA CYS A 54 7.48 -43.26 1.02
C CYS A 54 8.07 -44.40 0.19
N GLY A 55 8.11 -45.62 0.73
CA GLY A 55 8.73 -46.78 0.10
C GLY A 55 10.24 -46.87 0.38
N GLN A 56 10.79 -46.05 1.29
CA GLN A 56 12.18 -46.09 1.76
C GLN A 56 12.23 -46.55 3.23
N GLU A 57 13.42 -46.86 3.75
CA GLU A 57 13.61 -47.25 5.16
C GLU A 57 13.20 -46.15 6.12
N GLU A 58 13.46 -44.88 5.77
CA GLU A 58 13.04 -43.72 6.54
C GLU A 58 11.71 -43.18 6.02
N ARG A 59 10.84 -42.80 6.97
CA ARG A 59 9.55 -42.16 6.63
C ARG A 59 9.80 -40.71 6.15
N ALA A 60 9.14 -40.28 5.09
CA ALA A 60 9.17 -38.90 4.65
C ALA A 60 8.59 -37.97 5.71
N PRO A 61 9.32 -36.94 6.21
CA PRO A 61 8.72 -35.91 7.04
C PRO A 61 7.51 -35.30 6.35
N MET A 62 6.42 -35.14 7.08
CA MET A 62 5.13 -34.66 6.57
C MET A 62 4.44 -33.77 7.60
N CYS A 63 3.82 -32.71 7.14
CA CYS A 63 2.79 -31.96 7.86
C CYS A 63 1.62 -31.69 6.92
N GLY A 64 0.45 -31.40 7.44
CA GLY A 64 -0.74 -31.17 6.61
C GLY A 64 -1.76 -30.27 7.26
N VAL A 65 -2.56 -29.61 6.41
CA VAL A 65 -3.67 -28.73 6.82
C VAL A 65 -4.96 -29.18 6.12
N PRO A 66 -6.11 -29.09 6.78
CA PRO A 66 -7.39 -29.39 6.13
C PRO A 66 -7.62 -28.41 4.97
N PHE A 67 -8.07 -28.90 3.80
CA PHE A 67 -8.20 -28.06 2.62
C PHE A 67 -9.19 -26.90 2.78
N HIS A 68 -10.27 -27.10 3.55
CA HIS A 68 -11.28 -26.09 3.80
C HIS A 68 -10.79 -24.93 4.69
N SER A 69 -9.70 -25.11 5.43
CA SER A 69 -9.07 -24.07 6.27
C SER A 69 -7.70 -23.64 5.73
N ALA A 70 -7.27 -24.13 4.57
CA ALA A 70 -5.95 -23.88 4.03
C ALA A 70 -5.64 -22.39 3.79
N ASP A 71 -6.64 -21.59 3.39
CA ASP A 71 -6.47 -20.17 3.09
C ASP A 71 -5.81 -19.38 4.24
N SER A 72 -6.18 -19.67 5.48
CA SER A 72 -5.61 -19.02 6.66
C SER A 72 -4.13 -19.35 6.88
N TYR A 73 -3.72 -20.58 6.55
CA TYR A 73 -2.34 -21.03 6.64
C TYR A 73 -1.50 -20.49 5.48
N ILE A 74 -2.07 -20.50 4.27
CA ILE A 74 -1.46 -19.92 3.06
C ILE A 74 -1.21 -18.42 3.29
N ALA A 75 -2.20 -17.69 3.80
CA ALA A 75 -2.07 -16.27 4.12
C ALA A 75 -0.86 -15.97 5.02
N ARG A 76 -0.66 -16.78 6.06
CA ARG A 76 0.48 -16.64 6.98
C ARG A 76 1.83 -16.91 6.31
N LEU A 77 1.90 -17.89 5.40
CA LEU A 77 3.12 -18.18 4.65
C LEU A 77 3.43 -17.08 3.64
N VAL A 78 2.44 -16.66 2.87
CA VAL A 78 2.58 -15.59 1.87
C VAL A 78 2.95 -14.25 2.53
N ALA A 79 2.35 -13.92 3.67
CA ALA A 79 2.70 -12.71 4.45
C ALA A 79 4.15 -12.72 4.95
N LYS A 80 4.77 -13.91 5.11
CA LYS A 80 6.19 -14.07 5.44
C LYS A 80 7.11 -14.10 4.20
N GLY A 81 6.56 -13.90 2.99
CA GLY A 81 7.30 -13.86 1.73
C GLY A 81 7.46 -15.20 1.03
N TYR A 82 6.87 -16.28 1.54
CA TYR A 82 6.95 -17.59 0.89
C TYR A 82 5.99 -17.70 -0.30
N LYS A 83 6.41 -18.44 -1.33
CA LYS A 83 5.58 -18.82 -2.47
C LYS A 83 4.93 -20.17 -2.20
N VAL A 84 3.65 -20.29 -2.50
CA VAL A 84 2.88 -21.51 -2.24
C VAL A 84 2.24 -22.03 -3.52
N ALA A 85 2.63 -23.23 -3.97
CA ALA A 85 2.05 -23.90 -5.13
C ALA A 85 0.89 -24.81 -4.66
N ILE A 86 -0.31 -24.55 -5.17
CA ILE A 86 -1.51 -25.34 -4.89
C ILE A 86 -1.63 -26.45 -5.91
N CYS A 87 -1.47 -27.68 -5.46
CA CYS A 87 -1.57 -28.87 -6.28
C CYS A 87 -2.89 -29.60 -6.00
N GLU A 88 -3.80 -29.58 -6.98
CA GLU A 88 -5.15 -30.17 -6.89
C GLU A 88 -5.26 -31.51 -7.61
N GLN A 89 -6.25 -32.29 -7.23
CA GLN A 89 -6.68 -33.50 -7.94
C GLN A 89 -7.49 -33.08 -9.16
N LEU A 90 -7.04 -33.44 -10.36
CA LEU A 90 -7.72 -33.12 -11.62
C LEU A 90 -8.80 -34.17 -12.00
N GLU A 91 -8.83 -35.30 -11.31
CA GLU A 91 -9.77 -36.36 -11.53
C GLU A 91 -10.49 -36.72 -10.23
N ASP A 92 -11.74 -37.16 -10.35
CA ASP A 92 -12.49 -37.66 -9.21
C ASP A 92 -11.88 -39.01 -8.72
N PRO A 93 -11.45 -39.07 -7.45
CA PRO A 93 -10.89 -40.30 -6.89
C PRO A 93 -11.80 -41.53 -7.00
N ALA A 94 -13.13 -41.31 -7.06
CA ALA A 94 -14.11 -42.39 -7.18
C ALA A 94 -14.15 -43.02 -8.58
N THR A 95 -13.74 -42.27 -9.61
CA THR A 95 -13.75 -42.70 -11.01
C THR A 95 -12.37 -43.01 -11.57
N ALA A 96 -11.31 -42.62 -10.87
CA ALA A 96 -9.94 -42.80 -11.31
C ALA A 96 -9.51 -44.29 -11.37
N LYS A 97 -9.02 -44.74 -12.52
CA LYS A 97 -8.42 -46.05 -12.71
C LYS A 97 -6.93 -46.02 -12.36
N GLY A 98 -6.60 -46.04 -11.08
CA GLY A 98 -5.22 -46.02 -10.61
C GLY A 98 -4.84 -44.79 -9.76
N LEU A 99 -3.65 -44.23 -9.97
CA LEU A 99 -3.21 -43.02 -9.25
C LEU A 99 -3.94 -41.81 -9.80
N VAL A 100 -4.66 -41.08 -8.94
CA VAL A 100 -5.33 -39.82 -9.30
C VAL A 100 -4.33 -38.81 -9.84
N LYS A 101 -4.59 -38.25 -11.02
CA LYS A 101 -3.77 -37.21 -11.63
C LYS A 101 -3.86 -35.94 -10.82
N ARG A 102 -2.72 -35.33 -10.57
CA ARG A 102 -2.58 -34.05 -9.86
C ARG A 102 -1.70 -33.11 -10.65
N ASP A 103 -1.99 -31.82 -10.56
CA ASP A 103 -1.13 -30.77 -11.10
C ASP A 103 -1.29 -29.50 -10.29
N VAL A 104 -0.32 -28.57 -10.44
CA VAL A 104 -0.38 -27.25 -9.84
C VAL A 104 -1.38 -26.42 -10.63
N THR A 105 -2.45 -26.04 -9.98
CA THR A 105 -3.49 -25.20 -10.56
C THR A 105 -3.13 -23.72 -10.48
N ARG A 106 -2.34 -23.36 -9.48
CA ARG A 106 -1.96 -21.97 -9.24
C ARG A 106 -0.79 -21.89 -8.25
N VAL A 107 0.04 -20.84 -8.38
CA VAL A 107 1.06 -20.48 -7.40
C VAL A 107 0.65 -19.15 -6.75
N LEU A 108 0.63 -19.10 -5.43
CA LEU A 108 0.35 -17.91 -4.65
C LEU A 108 1.67 -17.28 -4.21
N THR A 109 1.86 -16.01 -4.56
CA THR A 109 3.03 -15.21 -4.18
C THR A 109 2.57 -13.91 -3.53
N PRO A 110 3.42 -13.17 -2.77
CA PRO A 110 3.00 -11.95 -2.09
C PRO A 110 2.32 -10.91 -3.00
N GLY A 111 2.77 -10.76 -4.25
CA GLY A 111 2.25 -9.78 -5.22
C GLY A 111 1.10 -10.30 -6.09
N THR A 112 0.74 -11.59 -5.99
CA THR A 112 -0.26 -12.20 -6.89
C THR A 112 -1.49 -12.76 -6.20
N VAL A 113 -1.70 -12.38 -4.94
CA VAL A 113 -2.88 -12.75 -4.15
C VAL A 113 -4.14 -12.07 -4.70
N ILE A 114 -5.23 -12.83 -4.83
CA ILE A 114 -6.56 -12.35 -5.23
C ILE A 114 -7.64 -12.60 -4.16
N GLU A 115 -7.34 -13.39 -3.13
CA GLU A 115 -8.25 -13.70 -2.04
C GLU A 115 -8.45 -12.48 -1.15
N SER A 116 -9.72 -12.08 -0.96
CA SER A 116 -10.07 -10.91 -0.15
C SER A 116 -9.64 -11.03 1.33
N THR A 117 -9.59 -12.25 1.85
CA THR A 117 -9.15 -12.54 3.22
C THR A 117 -7.65 -12.31 3.46
N MET A 118 -6.86 -12.24 2.38
CA MET A 118 -5.40 -12.04 2.42
C MET A 118 -4.99 -10.62 2.04
N LEU A 119 -5.93 -9.78 1.59
CA LEU A 119 -5.69 -8.44 1.08
C LEU A 119 -6.22 -7.37 2.03
N ASP A 120 -5.48 -6.26 2.16
CA ASP A 120 -5.98 -5.04 2.80
C ASP A 120 -7.01 -4.37 1.86
N GLU A 121 -8.20 -4.09 2.36
CA GLU A 121 -9.27 -3.45 1.58
C GLU A 121 -8.92 -2.02 1.13
N SER A 122 -8.09 -1.33 1.89
CA SER A 122 -7.74 0.07 1.68
C SER A 122 -6.50 0.29 0.83
N LYS A 123 -5.81 -0.79 0.42
CA LYS A 123 -4.55 -0.74 -0.33
C LYS A 123 -4.59 -1.67 -1.54
N ASN A 124 -3.88 -1.26 -2.58
CA ASN A 124 -3.54 -2.13 -3.69
C ASN A 124 -2.43 -3.11 -3.27
N ASN A 125 -2.36 -4.26 -3.95
CA ASN A 125 -1.32 -5.26 -3.75
C ASN A 125 -0.47 -5.39 -5.01
N PHE A 126 0.58 -4.59 -5.10
CA PHE A 126 1.37 -4.51 -6.31
C PHE A 126 2.47 -5.57 -6.40
N LEU A 127 2.56 -6.19 -7.57
CA LEU A 127 3.76 -6.80 -8.11
C LEU A 127 4.49 -5.74 -8.92
N ALA A 128 5.79 -5.49 -8.67
CA ALA A 128 6.56 -4.57 -9.48
C ALA A 128 7.56 -5.30 -10.39
N GLY A 129 7.68 -4.85 -11.62
CA GLY A 129 8.74 -5.22 -12.55
C GLY A 129 9.73 -4.08 -12.73
N ILE A 130 11.03 -4.38 -12.75
CA ILE A 130 12.10 -3.42 -13.04
C ILE A 130 12.99 -3.98 -14.14
N PHE A 131 13.03 -3.30 -15.26
CA PHE A 131 13.95 -3.57 -16.35
C PHE A 131 14.92 -2.40 -16.51
N ALA A 132 16.21 -2.69 -16.45
CA ALA A 132 17.26 -1.70 -16.64
C ALA A 132 18.08 -2.04 -17.89
N SER A 133 18.26 -1.07 -18.77
CA SER A 133 19.19 -1.11 -19.90
C SER A 133 20.20 0.04 -19.78
N LYS A 134 21.14 0.12 -20.72
CA LYS A 134 22.12 1.23 -20.75
C LYS A 134 21.46 2.59 -21.05
N GLU A 135 20.37 2.61 -21.81
CA GLU A 135 19.74 3.82 -22.31
C GLU A 135 18.52 4.20 -21.50
N SER A 136 17.68 3.25 -21.12
CA SER A 136 16.40 3.49 -20.47
C SER A 136 16.07 2.44 -19.42
N ILE A 137 15.18 2.82 -18.50
CA ILE A 137 14.65 1.97 -17.45
C ILE A 137 13.14 1.94 -17.59
N GLY A 138 12.55 0.74 -17.49
CA GLY A 138 11.12 0.52 -17.42
C GLY A 138 10.69 0.04 -16.04
N LEU A 139 9.60 0.59 -15.53
CA LEU A 139 8.94 0.17 -14.31
C LEU A 139 7.48 -0.18 -14.60
N CYS A 140 7.03 -1.31 -14.09
CA CYS A 140 5.67 -1.77 -14.20
C CYS A 140 5.15 -2.15 -12.81
N PHE A 141 3.98 -1.65 -12.42
CA PHE A 141 3.30 -2.00 -11.17
C PHE A 141 1.94 -2.57 -11.51
N ALA A 142 1.73 -3.85 -11.21
CA ALA A 142 0.51 -4.58 -11.52
C ALA A 142 -0.19 -5.04 -10.24
N ASP A 143 -1.46 -4.69 -10.07
CA ASP A 143 -2.33 -5.29 -9.04
C ASP A 143 -3.32 -6.23 -9.73
N ILE A 144 -3.04 -7.53 -9.63
CA ILE A 144 -3.88 -8.54 -10.26
C ILE A 144 -5.26 -8.63 -9.64
N SER A 145 -5.42 -8.25 -8.37
CA SER A 145 -6.70 -8.32 -7.68
C SER A 145 -7.72 -7.30 -8.21
N THR A 146 -7.24 -6.20 -8.79
CA THR A 146 -8.07 -5.14 -9.40
C THR A 146 -7.97 -5.10 -10.91
N GLY A 147 -6.91 -5.70 -11.48
CA GLY A 147 -6.59 -5.65 -12.91
C GLY A 147 -5.90 -4.36 -13.35
N SER A 148 -5.37 -3.56 -12.42
CA SER A 148 -4.69 -2.30 -12.72
C SER A 148 -3.22 -2.52 -13.06
N ILE A 149 -2.73 -1.83 -14.11
CA ILE A 149 -1.31 -1.74 -14.46
C ILE A 149 -0.93 -0.28 -14.58
N HIS A 150 0.11 0.12 -13.83
CA HIS A 150 0.77 1.40 -13.96
C HIS A 150 2.17 1.18 -14.56
N LEU A 151 2.47 1.91 -15.61
CA LEU A 151 3.67 1.71 -16.41
C LEU A 151 4.37 3.05 -16.62
N THR A 152 5.70 3.08 -16.45
CA THR A 152 6.52 4.26 -16.76
C THR A 152 7.88 3.85 -17.27
N ALA A 153 8.48 4.73 -18.06
CA ALA A 153 9.85 4.57 -18.50
C ALA A 153 10.58 5.92 -18.50
N PHE A 154 11.91 5.87 -18.39
CA PHE A 154 12.76 7.05 -18.35
C PHE A 154 14.22 6.72 -18.66
N GLU A 155 14.99 7.75 -18.97
CA GLU A 155 16.43 7.59 -19.26
C GLU A 155 17.20 7.04 -18.06
N SER A 156 18.24 6.24 -18.32
CA SER A 156 19.07 5.63 -17.28
C SER A 156 19.90 6.62 -16.48
N LYS A 157 20.07 7.83 -16.99
CA LYS A 157 20.85 8.89 -16.31
C LYS A 157 20.10 9.39 -15.08
N ASN A 158 20.72 9.26 -13.91
CA ASN A 158 20.12 9.62 -12.58
C ASN A 158 18.87 8.81 -12.18
N ALA A 159 18.69 7.64 -12.77
CA ALA A 159 17.48 6.85 -12.62
C ALA A 159 17.28 6.21 -11.24
N GLN A 160 18.37 5.92 -10.48
CA GLN A 160 18.28 5.16 -9.22
C GLN A 160 17.30 5.80 -8.24
N ARG A 161 17.37 7.12 -8.08
CA ARG A 161 16.47 7.83 -7.16
C ARG A 161 15.03 7.80 -7.64
N ARG A 162 14.81 7.92 -8.95
CA ARG A 162 13.49 7.85 -9.53
C ARG A 162 12.86 6.47 -9.31
N ILE A 163 13.63 5.39 -9.51
CA ILE A 163 13.18 4.04 -9.15
C ILE A 163 12.79 3.98 -7.67
N ILE A 164 13.64 4.51 -6.77
CA ILE A 164 13.37 4.51 -5.33
C ILE A 164 12.07 5.26 -5.01
N ASN A 165 11.82 6.40 -5.64
CA ASN A 165 10.60 7.18 -5.42
C ASN A 165 9.35 6.41 -5.88
N GLU A 166 9.39 5.80 -7.07
CA GLU A 166 8.28 4.96 -7.55
C GLU A 166 8.05 3.73 -6.67
N LEU A 167 9.12 3.03 -6.28
CA LEU A 167 9.03 1.91 -5.35
C LEU A 167 8.47 2.34 -3.98
N GLY A 168 8.88 3.50 -3.49
CA GLY A 168 8.39 4.06 -2.23
C GLY A 168 6.92 4.52 -2.30
N ARG A 169 6.45 4.94 -3.47
CA ARG A 169 5.06 5.31 -3.73
C ARG A 169 4.14 4.09 -3.81
N PHE A 170 4.49 3.11 -4.63
CA PHE A 170 3.66 1.93 -4.84
C PHE A 170 3.82 0.86 -3.75
N MET A 171 4.95 0.85 -3.02
CA MET A 171 5.24 -0.10 -1.94
C MET A 171 4.88 -1.55 -2.34
N PRO A 172 5.45 -2.09 -3.42
CA PRO A 172 5.08 -3.40 -3.92
C PRO A 172 5.38 -4.52 -2.92
N SER A 173 4.51 -5.53 -2.87
CA SER A 173 4.67 -6.72 -2.03
C SER A 173 5.69 -7.71 -2.62
N GLU A 174 5.88 -7.65 -3.93
CA GLU A 174 6.78 -8.53 -4.67
C GLU A 174 7.44 -7.77 -5.82
N LEU A 175 8.69 -8.12 -6.14
CA LEU A 175 9.45 -7.54 -7.25
C LEU A 175 10.00 -8.65 -8.15
N ILE A 176 10.00 -8.35 -9.45
CA ILE A 176 10.78 -9.08 -10.46
C ILE A 176 11.76 -8.10 -11.09
N ILE A 177 13.03 -8.47 -11.16
CA ILE A 177 14.08 -7.57 -11.62
C ILE A 177 14.95 -8.20 -12.69
N SER A 178 15.42 -7.38 -13.63
CA SER A 178 16.44 -7.79 -14.61
C SER A 178 17.85 -7.80 -13.98
N PRO A 179 18.82 -8.57 -14.50
CA PRO A 179 20.17 -8.68 -13.93
C PRO A 179 20.90 -7.34 -13.79
N ASP A 180 20.68 -6.42 -14.69
CA ASP A 180 21.34 -5.11 -14.66
C ASP A 180 20.89 -4.22 -13.49
N VAL A 181 19.72 -4.48 -12.90
CA VAL A 181 19.24 -3.78 -11.69
C VAL A 181 20.15 -4.03 -10.50
N LEU A 182 20.81 -5.20 -10.43
CA LEU A 182 21.77 -5.52 -9.34
C LEU A 182 22.97 -4.57 -9.31
N LYS A 183 23.28 -3.89 -10.43
CA LYS A 183 24.35 -2.88 -10.51
C LYS A 183 23.94 -1.54 -9.91
N LEU A 184 22.64 -1.32 -9.67
CA LEU A 184 22.07 -0.12 -9.11
C LEU A 184 22.06 -0.22 -7.57
N THR A 185 23.21 0.03 -6.93
CA THR A 185 23.43 -0.23 -5.50
C THR A 185 22.42 0.46 -4.58
N GLN A 186 22.08 1.72 -4.84
CA GLN A 186 21.10 2.46 -4.02
C GLN A 186 19.70 1.83 -4.12
N VAL A 187 19.31 1.31 -5.28
CA VAL A 187 18.00 0.63 -5.47
C VAL A 187 17.98 -0.70 -4.73
N THR A 188 19.04 -1.50 -4.85
CA THR A 188 19.13 -2.79 -4.16
C THR A 188 19.16 -2.63 -2.65
N ASP A 189 19.84 -1.60 -2.14
CA ASP A 189 19.87 -1.27 -0.71
C ASP A 189 18.49 -0.82 -0.21
N PHE A 190 17.77 -0.01 -1.01
CA PHE A 190 16.41 0.41 -0.69
C PHE A 190 15.44 -0.79 -0.63
N ILE A 191 15.50 -1.68 -1.62
CA ILE A 191 14.68 -2.90 -1.66
C ILE A 191 14.92 -3.74 -0.39
N LYS A 192 16.17 -3.98 -0.02
CA LYS A 192 16.54 -4.81 1.13
C LYS A 192 16.20 -4.18 2.49
N SER A 193 16.42 -2.87 2.63
CA SER A 193 16.33 -2.19 3.93
C SER A 193 14.96 -1.57 4.22
N ARG A 194 14.16 -1.25 3.20
CA ARG A 194 12.94 -0.45 3.34
C ARG A 194 11.66 -1.14 2.87
N LEU A 195 11.70 -1.89 1.77
CA LEU A 195 10.50 -2.47 1.19
C LEU A 195 10.04 -3.76 1.86
N HIS A 196 10.98 -4.60 2.35
CA HIS A 196 10.70 -5.93 2.89
C HIS A 196 9.91 -6.84 1.92
N SER A 197 10.01 -6.57 0.62
CA SER A 197 9.30 -7.30 -0.44
C SER A 197 10.10 -8.53 -0.87
N SER A 198 9.41 -9.57 -1.32
CA SER A 198 10.08 -10.67 -2.02
C SER A 198 10.63 -10.16 -3.36
N CYS A 199 11.81 -10.62 -3.76
CA CYS A 199 12.47 -10.14 -4.97
C CYS A 199 13.04 -11.32 -5.76
N ASP A 200 12.54 -11.49 -6.98
CA ASP A 200 13.00 -12.51 -7.92
C ASP A 200 13.87 -11.91 -9.00
N LEU A 201 14.99 -12.55 -9.25
CA LEU A 201 15.84 -12.25 -10.38
C LEU A 201 15.40 -13.10 -11.58
N LEU A 202 14.92 -12.45 -12.64
CA LEU A 202 14.56 -13.13 -13.89
C LEU A 202 15.72 -13.08 -14.90
N ASP A 203 15.79 -14.10 -15.75
CA ASP A 203 16.75 -14.14 -16.84
C ASP A 203 16.49 -13.01 -17.85
N GLU A 204 17.54 -12.55 -18.52
CA GLU A 204 17.50 -11.48 -19.52
C GLU A 204 16.51 -11.80 -20.66
N THR A 205 16.37 -13.09 -20.99
CA THR A 205 15.43 -13.59 -22.01
C THR A 205 13.95 -13.35 -21.70
N CYS A 206 13.60 -13.12 -20.42
CA CYS A 206 12.24 -12.77 -20.01
C CYS A 206 11.86 -11.33 -20.42
N PHE A 207 12.86 -10.48 -20.66
CA PHE A 207 12.68 -9.08 -21.04
C PHE A 207 12.87 -8.84 -22.56
N ASP A 208 12.78 -9.88 -23.38
CA ASP A 208 12.91 -9.78 -24.83
C ASP A 208 11.82 -8.90 -25.45
N LEU A 209 12.23 -7.80 -26.07
CA LEU A 209 11.32 -6.79 -26.64
C LEU A 209 10.37 -7.37 -27.70
N SER A 210 10.87 -8.27 -28.57
CA SER A 210 10.08 -8.81 -29.66
C SER A 210 8.97 -9.73 -29.15
N LYS A 211 9.30 -10.59 -28.17
CA LYS A 211 8.32 -11.47 -27.51
C LYS A 211 7.31 -10.65 -26.72
N ALA A 212 7.77 -9.65 -25.97
CA ALA A 212 6.92 -8.76 -25.19
C ALA A 212 5.93 -8.02 -26.10
N SER A 213 6.41 -7.41 -27.20
CA SER A 213 5.55 -6.69 -28.16
C SER A 213 4.46 -7.58 -28.74
N ALA A 214 4.82 -8.78 -29.22
CA ALA A 214 3.86 -9.71 -29.79
C ALA A 214 2.81 -10.16 -28.76
N MET A 215 3.23 -10.42 -27.51
CA MET A 215 2.34 -10.84 -26.43
C MET A 215 1.39 -9.73 -26.00
N ILE A 216 1.88 -8.49 -25.87
CA ILE A 216 1.10 -7.31 -25.50
C ILE A 216 0.05 -7.02 -26.57
N MET A 217 0.45 -6.93 -27.84
CA MET A 217 -0.48 -6.70 -28.95
C MET A 217 -1.58 -7.77 -29.02
N LYS A 218 -1.21 -9.03 -28.85
CA LYS A 218 -2.18 -10.13 -28.80
C LYS A 218 -3.14 -10.02 -27.63
N HIS A 219 -2.64 -9.67 -26.45
CA HIS A 219 -3.46 -9.60 -25.23
C HIS A 219 -4.47 -8.47 -25.28
N PHE A 220 -4.04 -7.26 -25.68
CA PHE A 220 -4.92 -6.08 -25.79
C PHE A 220 -5.70 -6.03 -27.09
N GLY A 221 -5.44 -6.90 -28.07
CA GLY A 221 -6.15 -6.96 -29.34
C GLY A 221 -5.87 -5.76 -30.24
N VAL A 222 -4.70 -5.11 -30.10
CA VAL A 222 -4.27 -3.93 -30.85
C VAL A 222 -3.39 -4.31 -32.04
N ALA A 223 -3.46 -3.53 -33.12
CA ALA A 223 -2.64 -3.78 -34.31
C ALA A 223 -1.21 -3.25 -34.17
N SER A 224 -0.99 -2.25 -33.31
CA SER A 224 0.33 -1.66 -33.05
C SER A 224 0.45 -1.18 -31.61
N LEU A 225 1.67 -1.01 -31.12
CA LEU A 225 1.95 -0.47 -29.79
C LEU A 225 1.58 1.02 -29.67
N SER A 226 1.43 1.75 -30.80
CA SER A 226 0.99 3.15 -30.83
C SER A 226 -0.41 3.33 -30.27
N GLU A 227 -1.30 2.36 -30.43
CA GLU A 227 -2.65 2.41 -29.84
C GLU A 227 -2.62 2.42 -28.29
N LEU A 228 -1.50 1.92 -27.72
CA LEU A 228 -1.23 1.92 -26.28
C LEU A 228 -0.26 3.03 -25.84
N SER A 229 0.18 3.90 -26.78
CA SER A 229 1.19 4.95 -26.55
C SER A 229 2.55 4.40 -26.09
N LEU A 230 2.97 3.24 -26.58
CA LEU A 230 4.18 2.53 -26.18
C LEU A 230 5.24 2.41 -27.28
N ASP A 231 5.08 3.05 -28.45
CA ASP A 231 5.99 2.89 -29.62
C ASP A 231 7.44 3.27 -29.33
N ASP A 232 7.62 4.39 -28.61
CA ASP A 232 8.94 4.96 -28.33
C ASP A 232 9.52 4.51 -26.99
N GLU A 233 8.89 3.52 -26.34
CA GLU A 233 9.19 3.13 -24.96
C GLU A 233 9.59 1.65 -24.82
N PRO A 234 10.72 1.22 -25.42
CA PRO A 234 11.12 -0.19 -25.45
C PRO A 234 11.33 -0.81 -24.06
N ALA A 235 11.82 -0.02 -23.08
CA ALA A 235 12.01 -0.50 -21.72
C ALA A 235 10.66 -0.74 -21.01
N ALA A 236 9.65 0.09 -21.25
CA ALA A 236 8.30 -0.12 -20.77
C ALA A 236 7.67 -1.39 -21.35
N VAL A 237 7.82 -1.60 -22.66
CA VAL A 237 7.32 -2.80 -23.33
C VAL A 237 7.99 -4.06 -22.78
N SER A 238 9.31 -4.06 -22.61
CA SER A 238 10.07 -5.20 -22.11
C SER A 238 9.66 -5.57 -20.68
N VAL A 239 9.54 -4.58 -19.79
CA VAL A 239 9.13 -4.85 -18.38
C VAL A 239 7.68 -5.29 -18.29
N LEU A 240 6.77 -4.69 -19.07
CA LEU A 240 5.37 -5.10 -19.12
C LEU A 240 5.23 -6.53 -19.58
N GLY A 241 5.98 -6.91 -20.65
CA GLY A 241 6.02 -8.27 -21.13
C GLY A 241 6.47 -9.26 -20.09
N ALA A 242 7.55 -8.97 -19.37
CA ALA A 242 8.06 -9.83 -18.31
C ALA A 242 7.06 -9.98 -17.15
N VAL A 243 6.40 -8.88 -16.73
CA VAL A 243 5.37 -8.91 -15.67
C VAL A 243 4.17 -9.75 -16.10
N MET A 244 3.68 -9.58 -17.32
CA MET A 244 2.54 -10.36 -17.84
C MET A 244 2.87 -11.84 -18.00
N ASP A 245 4.07 -12.18 -18.45
CA ASP A 245 4.51 -13.58 -18.58
C ASP A 245 4.65 -14.24 -17.20
N TYR A 246 5.23 -13.52 -16.23
CA TYR A 246 5.29 -13.97 -14.84
C TYR A 246 3.90 -14.21 -14.25
N LEU A 247 2.99 -13.25 -14.39
CA LEU A 247 1.61 -13.36 -13.89
C LEU A 247 0.88 -14.57 -14.53
N ARG A 248 1.02 -14.80 -15.84
CA ARG A 248 0.46 -15.98 -16.52
C ARG A 248 1.04 -17.28 -15.99
N SER A 249 2.34 -17.33 -15.76
CA SER A 249 3.01 -18.52 -15.25
C SER A 249 2.56 -18.91 -13.84
N VAL A 250 2.30 -17.91 -13.00
CA VAL A 250 1.89 -18.06 -11.60
C VAL A 250 0.39 -18.35 -11.47
N GLN A 251 -0.47 -17.59 -12.18
CA GLN A 251 -1.92 -17.73 -12.11
C GLN A 251 -2.48 -18.83 -13.02
N LYS A 252 -1.68 -19.34 -13.97
CA LYS A 252 -2.11 -20.35 -14.95
C LYS A 252 -3.35 -19.92 -15.74
N SER A 253 -3.50 -18.64 -16.03
CA SER A 253 -4.65 -18.02 -16.70
C SER A 253 -4.22 -16.96 -17.72
N GLU A 254 -5.13 -16.57 -18.61
CA GLU A 254 -4.89 -15.60 -19.69
C GLU A 254 -4.94 -14.12 -19.25
N LEU A 255 -5.07 -13.83 -17.96
CA LEU A 255 -5.12 -12.48 -17.38
C LEU A 255 -6.26 -11.61 -17.95
N GLU A 256 -7.43 -12.19 -18.13
CA GLU A 256 -8.58 -11.51 -18.77
C GLU A 256 -9.03 -10.23 -18.04
N ASN A 257 -8.73 -10.11 -16.74
CA ASN A 257 -9.04 -8.95 -15.91
C ASN A 257 -8.12 -7.75 -16.18
N ILE A 258 -6.99 -7.92 -16.88
CA ILE A 258 -6.10 -6.83 -17.27
C ILE A 258 -6.54 -6.31 -18.63
N ARG A 259 -7.23 -5.16 -18.65
CA ARG A 259 -7.84 -4.60 -19.88
C ARG A 259 -7.25 -3.26 -20.30
N SER A 260 -6.56 -2.57 -19.42
CA SER A 260 -5.98 -1.25 -19.69
C SER A 260 -4.62 -1.09 -19.03
N ILE A 261 -3.82 -0.21 -19.61
CA ILE A 261 -2.52 0.20 -19.08
C ILE A 261 -2.59 1.70 -18.79
N ASP A 262 -2.20 2.09 -17.61
CA ASP A 262 -1.97 3.49 -17.25
C ASP A 262 -0.48 3.81 -17.47
N PHE A 263 -0.16 4.25 -18.69
CA PHE A 263 1.20 4.73 -19.00
C PHE A 263 1.32 6.20 -18.64
N TYR A 264 2.20 6.52 -17.69
CA TYR A 264 2.38 7.88 -17.19
C TYR A 264 3.83 8.36 -17.33
N GLY A 265 3.96 9.63 -17.72
CA GLY A 265 5.24 10.33 -17.81
C GLY A 265 5.46 11.29 -16.64
N ASP A 266 6.65 11.91 -16.59
CA ASP A 266 7.07 12.87 -15.55
C ASP A 266 6.15 14.09 -15.40
N SER A 267 5.44 14.47 -16.44
CA SER A 267 4.61 15.67 -16.48
C SER A 267 3.15 15.43 -16.08
N SER A 268 2.79 14.20 -15.72
CA SER A 268 1.39 13.87 -15.42
C SER A 268 1.01 14.22 -13.98
N PHE A 269 1.91 13.99 -13.03
CA PHE A 269 1.64 14.11 -11.60
C PHE A 269 2.72 14.93 -10.88
N MET A 270 2.31 15.54 -9.76
CA MET A 270 3.21 16.22 -8.83
C MET A 270 4.27 15.24 -8.30
N ARG A 271 5.52 15.65 -8.35
CA ARG A 271 6.63 14.85 -7.80
C ARG A 271 6.63 14.92 -6.28
N LEU A 272 6.45 13.78 -5.66
CA LEU A 272 6.56 13.57 -4.21
C LEU A 272 7.61 12.49 -3.99
N ASP A 273 8.75 12.85 -3.41
CA ASP A 273 9.75 11.85 -3.04
C ASP A 273 9.36 11.11 -1.75
N VAL A 274 10.06 10.02 -1.45
CA VAL A 274 9.81 9.22 -0.23
C VAL A 274 9.91 10.06 1.03
N SER A 275 10.82 11.04 1.04
CA SER A 275 11.01 11.96 2.17
C SER A 275 9.83 12.90 2.34
N ALA A 276 9.31 13.48 1.25
CA ALA A 276 8.12 14.33 1.29
C ALA A 276 6.88 13.57 1.72
N MET A 277 6.64 12.38 1.16
CA MET A 277 5.53 11.52 1.55
C MET A 277 5.52 11.24 3.06
N ARG A 278 6.68 10.88 3.61
CA ARG A 278 6.86 10.60 5.03
C ARG A 278 6.79 11.86 5.89
N ASN A 279 7.51 12.92 5.53
CA ASN A 279 7.62 14.12 6.34
C ASN A 279 6.30 14.91 6.41
N LEU A 280 5.48 14.84 5.37
CA LEU A 280 4.14 15.43 5.33
C LEU A 280 3.06 14.51 5.91
N GLU A 281 3.41 13.27 6.25
CA GLU A 281 2.48 12.27 6.81
C GLU A 281 1.22 12.13 5.95
N ILE A 282 1.41 11.94 4.63
CA ILE A 282 0.30 11.95 3.66
C ILE A 282 -0.63 10.76 3.89
N THR A 283 -0.10 9.55 3.94
CA THR A 283 -0.91 8.32 4.05
C THR A 283 -0.81 7.63 5.41
N GLU A 284 0.30 7.84 6.13
CA GLU A 284 0.57 7.27 7.45
C GLU A 284 1.48 8.18 8.28
N THR A 285 1.42 8.04 9.61
CA THR A 285 2.27 8.82 10.53
C THR A 285 3.71 8.34 10.50
N MET A 286 4.65 9.27 10.66
CA MET A 286 6.09 8.99 10.63
C MET A 286 6.55 8.05 11.76
N ARG A 287 5.95 8.18 12.94
CA ARG A 287 6.38 7.45 14.15
C ARG A 287 5.82 6.03 14.22
N ASN A 288 4.51 5.87 14.03
CA ASN A 288 3.81 4.60 14.28
C ASN A 288 3.38 3.90 13.00
N ARG A 289 3.51 4.55 11.83
CA ARG A 289 2.99 4.08 10.53
C ARG A 289 1.48 3.79 10.58
N GLU A 290 0.74 4.59 11.33
CA GLU A 290 -0.70 4.49 11.46
C GLU A 290 -1.40 5.48 10.52
N LYS A 291 -2.58 5.12 10.05
CA LYS A 291 -3.44 6.01 9.26
C LYS A 291 -3.92 7.19 10.09
N ARG A 292 -4.29 6.97 11.36
CA ARG A 292 -4.77 8.03 12.25
C ARG A 292 -3.66 9.05 12.52
N GLY A 293 -3.94 10.30 12.21
CA GLY A 293 -2.96 11.40 12.30
C GLY A 293 -2.29 11.73 10.96
N SER A 294 -2.65 11.06 9.86
CA SER A 294 -2.20 11.40 8.50
C SER A 294 -3.21 12.28 7.75
N LEU A 295 -2.82 12.86 6.61
CA LEU A 295 -3.73 13.59 5.72
C LEU A 295 -4.85 12.66 5.21
N LEU A 296 -4.51 11.43 4.81
CA LEU A 296 -5.48 10.42 4.38
C LEU A 296 -6.55 10.17 5.45
N TRP A 297 -6.19 10.15 6.73
CA TRP A 297 -7.17 9.98 7.80
C TRP A 297 -8.19 11.11 7.86
N VAL A 298 -7.76 12.34 7.61
CA VAL A 298 -8.66 13.51 7.59
C VAL A 298 -9.63 13.44 6.41
N LEU A 299 -9.13 13.10 5.23
CA LEU A 299 -9.88 13.15 3.97
C LEU A 299 -10.73 11.90 3.70
N ASP A 300 -10.44 10.76 4.35
CA ASP A 300 -11.13 9.51 4.08
C ASP A 300 -12.44 9.40 4.85
N LYS A 301 -13.51 9.76 4.16
CA LYS A 301 -14.92 9.50 4.51
C LYS A 301 -15.60 8.61 3.47
N THR A 302 -14.82 7.98 2.61
CA THR A 302 -15.31 7.06 1.58
C THR A 302 -16.08 5.89 2.19
N LYS A 303 -16.99 5.31 1.42
CA LYS A 303 -17.86 4.21 1.85
C LYS A 303 -17.47 2.87 1.24
N THR A 304 -16.75 2.89 0.14
CA THR A 304 -16.35 1.70 -0.59
C THR A 304 -14.86 1.42 -0.48
N SER A 305 -14.46 0.16 -0.55
CA SER A 305 -13.04 -0.22 -0.57
C SER A 305 -12.32 0.31 -1.81
N MET A 306 -13.02 0.35 -2.95
CA MET A 306 -12.54 0.95 -4.21
C MET A 306 -12.27 2.44 -4.04
N GLY A 307 -13.19 3.19 -3.40
CA GLY A 307 -13.02 4.61 -3.10
C GLY A 307 -11.84 4.88 -2.17
N LYS A 308 -11.61 4.04 -1.16
CA LYS A 308 -10.43 4.15 -0.27
C LYS A 308 -9.11 4.02 -1.05
N ARG A 309 -9.01 3.04 -1.95
CA ARG A 309 -7.82 2.85 -2.79
C ARG A 309 -7.62 4.02 -3.74
N MET A 310 -8.69 4.48 -4.39
CA MET A 310 -8.63 5.62 -5.30
C MET A 310 -8.26 6.92 -4.58
N LEU A 311 -8.82 7.19 -3.40
CA LEU A 311 -8.45 8.36 -2.59
C LEU A 311 -6.97 8.35 -2.24
N ARG A 312 -6.43 7.21 -1.82
CA ARG A 312 -5.00 7.05 -1.55
C ARG A 312 -4.19 7.37 -2.80
N SER A 313 -4.53 6.80 -3.95
CA SER A 313 -3.86 7.07 -5.22
C SER A 313 -3.91 8.54 -5.60
N TRP A 314 -5.03 9.24 -5.42
CA TRP A 314 -5.13 10.67 -5.74
C TRP A 314 -4.26 11.55 -4.83
N LEU A 315 -4.01 11.15 -3.59
CA LEU A 315 -3.11 11.84 -2.67
C LEU A 315 -1.62 11.54 -2.95
N GLU A 316 -1.32 10.35 -3.41
CA GLU A 316 0.03 9.92 -3.80
C GLU A 316 0.42 10.43 -5.19
N GLN A 317 -0.58 10.78 -6.02
CA GLN A 317 -0.45 11.27 -7.40
C GLN A 317 -1.30 12.52 -7.66
N PRO A 318 -1.02 13.66 -6.99
CA PRO A 318 -1.73 14.90 -7.26
C PRO A 318 -1.50 15.37 -8.71
N LEU A 319 -2.53 15.90 -9.35
CA LEU A 319 -2.48 16.33 -10.74
C LEU A 319 -1.63 17.60 -10.94
N ILE A 320 -0.98 17.71 -12.10
CA ILE A 320 -0.33 18.95 -12.55
C ILE A 320 -1.24 19.71 -13.53
N GLY A 321 -2.10 19.02 -14.26
CA GLY A 321 -2.98 19.64 -15.25
C GLY A 321 -4.11 20.46 -14.62
N ILE A 322 -4.10 21.78 -14.77
CA ILE A 322 -5.12 22.69 -14.22
C ILE A 322 -6.54 22.25 -14.63
N ALA A 323 -6.73 21.84 -15.88
CA ALA A 323 -8.04 21.41 -16.37
C ALA A 323 -8.60 20.21 -15.58
N GLY A 324 -7.74 19.20 -15.30
CA GLY A 324 -8.12 18.04 -14.51
C GLY A 324 -8.42 18.41 -13.05
N ILE A 325 -7.60 19.28 -12.45
CA ILE A 325 -7.78 19.77 -11.08
C ILE A 325 -9.11 20.52 -10.98
N THR A 326 -9.37 21.47 -11.90
CA THR A 326 -10.59 22.27 -11.91
C THR A 326 -11.84 21.42 -12.14
N LYS A 327 -11.75 20.38 -13.00
CA LYS A 327 -12.86 19.42 -13.16
C LYS A 327 -13.23 18.74 -11.83
N ARG A 328 -12.22 18.33 -11.04
CA ARG A 328 -12.46 17.75 -9.70
C ARG A 328 -13.05 18.77 -8.73
N HIS A 329 -12.51 19.99 -8.68
CA HIS A 329 -13.04 21.07 -7.83
C HIS A 329 -14.49 21.39 -8.16
N ASN A 330 -14.87 21.50 -9.44
CA ASN A 330 -16.24 21.76 -9.85
C ASN A 330 -17.20 20.64 -9.42
N ALA A 331 -16.77 19.38 -9.50
CA ALA A 331 -17.57 18.26 -9.02
C ALA A 331 -17.73 18.28 -7.49
N VAL A 332 -16.69 18.61 -6.77
CA VAL A 332 -16.74 18.76 -5.31
C VAL A 332 -17.61 19.96 -4.92
N SER A 333 -17.55 21.10 -5.65
CA SER A 333 -18.41 22.27 -5.40
C SER A 333 -19.89 21.92 -5.53
N GLU A 334 -20.28 21.22 -6.61
CA GLU A 334 -21.67 20.83 -6.80
C GLU A 334 -22.19 19.92 -5.69
N LEU A 335 -21.37 18.95 -5.26
CA LEU A 335 -21.70 18.07 -4.14
C LEU A 335 -21.66 18.79 -2.77
N TYR A 336 -20.84 19.82 -2.65
CA TYR A 336 -20.76 20.67 -1.44
C TYR A 336 -22.00 21.54 -1.30
N GLU A 337 -22.45 22.16 -2.40
CA GLU A 337 -23.60 23.06 -2.46
C GLU A 337 -24.95 22.31 -2.39
N ASN A 338 -24.96 21.00 -2.67
CA ASN A 338 -26.16 20.16 -2.59
C ASN A 338 -26.05 19.08 -1.51
N PRO A 339 -26.38 19.38 -0.25
CA PRO A 339 -26.28 18.42 0.86
C PRO A 339 -27.18 17.19 0.68
N MET A 340 -28.37 17.36 0.08
CA MET A 340 -29.30 16.24 -0.14
C MET A 340 -28.69 15.21 -1.11
N LEU A 341 -28.22 15.66 -2.26
CA LEU A 341 -27.55 14.78 -3.24
C LEU A 341 -26.36 14.07 -2.61
N ARG A 342 -25.56 14.79 -1.83
CA ARG A 342 -24.41 14.21 -1.13
C ARG A 342 -24.81 13.10 -0.16
N ASP A 343 -25.84 13.34 0.66
CA ASP A 343 -26.29 12.37 1.66
C ASP A 343 -26.98 11.16 1.01
N ASP A 344 -27.73 11.36 -0.07
CA ASP A 344 -28.33 10.30 -0.89
C ASP A 344 -27.23 9.39 -1.49
N LEU A 345 -26.19 10.00 -2.08
CA LEU A 345 -25.04 9.26 -2.61
C LEU A 345 -24.31 8.49 -1.50
N ILE A 346 -24.07 9.09 -0.32
CA ILE A 346 -23.46 8.42 0.84
C ILE A 346 -24.30 7.19 1.25
N SER A 347 -25.63 7.34 1.28
CA SER A 347 -26.54 6.26 1.66
C SER A 347 -26.46 5.08 0.70
N VAL A 348 -26.49 5.32 -0.61
CA VAL A 348 -26.42 4.25 -1.61
C VAL A 348 -25.04 3.61 -1.68
N LEU A 349 -23.97 4.40 -1.58
CA LEU A 349 -22.59 3.90 -1.56
C LEU A 349 -22.30 3.04 -0.32
N THR A 350 -23.00 3.32 0.79
CA THR A 350 -22.88 2.51 2.02
C THR A 350 -23.51 1.14 1.79
N GLY A 351 -22.73 0.12 1.57
CA GLY A 351 -23.17 -1.25 1.28
C GLY A 351 -22.83 -1.70 -0.13
N CYS A 352 -22.19 -0.85 -0.95
CA CYS A 352 -21.52 -1.30 -2.15
C CYS A 352 -20.27 -2.11 -1.76
N GLN A 353 -20.23 -3.35 -2.24
CA GLN A 353 -19.08 -4.23 -2.07
C GLN A 353 -17.97 -3.91 -3.07
N ASP A 354 -16.82 -4.53 -2.92
CA ASP A 354 -15.64 -4.34 -3.78
C ASP A 354 -15.82 -4.99 -5.15
N MET A 355 -16.45 -4.29 -6.09
CA MET A 355 -16.71 -4.80 -7.44
C MET A 355 -15.43 -5.15 -8.21
N GLU A 356 -14.33 -4.41 -8.01
CA GLU A 356 -13.05 -4.67 -8.71
C GLU A 356 -12.51 -6.05 -8.34
N ARG A 357 -12.44 -6.35 -7.04
CA ARG A 357 -11.94 -7.63 -6.56
C ARG A 357 -12.92 -8.78 -6.77
N LEU A 358 -14.23 -8.51 -6.66
CA LEU A 358 -15.26 -9.51 -6.90
C LEU A 358 -15.25 -9.97 -8.36
N ILE A 359 -15.24 -9.06 -9.31
CA ILE A 359 -15.25 -9.43 -10.73
C ILE A 359 -13.96 -10.14 -11.16
N THR A 360 -12.83 -9.76 -10.59
CA THR A 360 -11.57 -10.48 -10.79
C THR A 360 -11.67 -11.94 -10.32
N ARG A 361 -12.19 -12.19 -9.12
CA ARG A 361 -12.37 -13.56 -8.62
C ARG A 361 -13.37 -14.35 -9.44
N ILE A 362 -14.41 -13.72 -9.98
CA ILE A 362 -15.37 -14.33 -10.89
C ILE A 362 -14.69 -14.75 -12.19
N ALA A 363 -13.87 -13.87 -12.78
CA ALA A 363 -13.09 -14.17 -13.99
C ALA A 363 -12.11 -15.33 -13.78
N TYR A 364 -11.38 -15.35 -12.64
CA TYR A 364 -10.44 -16.42 -12.28
C TYR A 364 -11.11 -17.70 -11.78
N SER A 365 -12.43 -17.78 -11.82
CA SER A 365 -13.18 -18.97 -11.40
C SER A 365 -12.99 -19.36 -9.92
N THR A 366 -12.56 -18.44 -9.07
CA THR A 366 -12.34 -18.64 -7.63
C THR A 366 -13.50 -18.13 -6.77
N ALA A 367 -14.43 -17.35 -7.35
CA ALA A 367 -15.57 -16.83 -6.64
C ALA A 367 -16.59 -17.92 -6.29
N ASN A 368 -17.22 -17.79 -5.12
CA ASN A 368 -18.32 -18.62 -4.65
C ASN A 368 -19.71 -17.96 -4.91
N ALA A 369 -20.79 -18.66 -4.56
CA ALA A 369 -22.14 -18.15 -4.80
C ALA A 369 -22.48 -16.90 -3.96
N ARG A 370 -21.91 -16.75 -2.75
CA ARG A 370 -22.08 -15.54 -1.93
C ARG A 370 -21.45 -14.31 -2.58
N GLU A 371 -20.32 -14.47 -3.23
CA GLU A 371 -19.61 -13.39 -3.91
C GLU A 371 -20.32 -12.94 -5.18
N LEU A 372 -20.93 -13.87 -5.93
CA LEU A 372 -21.84 -13.53 -7.02
C LEU A 372 -23.04 -12.72 -6.53
N LYS A 373 -23.65 -13.14 -5.42
CA LYS A 373 -24.78 -12.42 -4.80
C LYS A 373 -24.36 -11.04 -4.28
N ALA A 374 -23.17 -10.92 -3.70
CA ALA A 374 -22.60 -9.64 -3.27
C ALA A 374 -22.37 -8.68 -4.45
N LEU A 375 -21.88 -9.18 -5.58
CA LEU A 375 -21.78 -8.38 -6.82
C LEU A 375 -23.17 -7.97 -7.32
N SER A 376 -24.14 -8.89 -7.41
CA SER A 376 -25.51 -8.60 -7.82
C SER A 376 -26.14 -7.50 -6.95
N SER A 377 -26.06 -7.64 -5.62
CA SER A 377 -26.62 -6.66 -4.69
C SER A 377 -25.98 -5.27 -4.82
N THR A 378 -24.73 -5.21 -5.24
CA THR A 378 -24.01 -3.97 -5.50
C THR A 378 -24.46 -3.38 -6.84
N LEU A 379 -24.49 -4.16 -7.92
CA LEU A 379 -24.94 -3.74 -9.23
C LEU A 379 -26.40 -3.25 -9.23
N ALA A 380 -27.27 -3.85 -8.42
CA ALA A 380 -28.65 -3.43 -8.24
C ALA A 380 -28.81 -1.97 -7.75
N ARG A 381 -27.75 -1.38 -7.17
CA ARG A 381 -27.71 0.02 -6.72
C ARG A 381 -27.28 1.01 -7.82
N MET A 382 -26.69 0.51 -8.90
CA MET A 382 -26.12 1.36 -9.97
C MET A 382 -27.17 2.22 -10.67
N PRO A 383 -28.39 1.75 -10.97
CA PRO A 383 -29.45 2.59 -11.53
C PRO A 383 -29.77 3.80 -10.64
N GLN A 384 -29.77 3.64 -9.32
CA GLN A 384 -30.05 4.69 -8.36
C GLN A 384 -28.93 5.73 -8.31
N ILE A 385 -27.64 5.29 -8.25
CA ILE A 385 -26.50 6.20 -8.32
C ILE A 385 -26.54 7.01 -9.62
N ARG A 386 -26.80 6.35 -10.74
CA ARG A 386 -26.92 7.00 -12.05
C ARG A 386 -28.06 8.02 -12.10
N SER A 387 -29.21 7.73 -11.50
CA SER A 387 -30.34 8.65 -11.39
C SER A 387 -29.98 9.92 -10.61
N TYR A 388 -29.25 9.78 -9.50
CA TYR A 388 -28.79 10.92 -8.71
C TYR A 388 -27.77 11.80 -9.44
N LEU A 389 -26.94 11.21 -10.30
CA LEU A 389 -25.93 11.94 -11.06
C LEU A 389 -26.46 12.54 -12.38
N ALA A 390 -27.65 12.12 -12.86
CA ALA A 390 -28.19 12.49 -14.18
C ALA A 390 -28.44 14.00 -14.33
N ASP A 391 -28.82 14.67 -13.24
CA ASP A 391 -29.15 16.09 -13.23
C ASP A 391 -27.96 17.00 -12.83
N CYS A 392 -26.78 16.40 -12.61
CA CYS A 392 -25.56 17.15 -12.25
C CYS A 392 -25.05 17.98 -13.43
N LYS A 393 -24.49 19.16 -13.13
CA LYS A 393 -23.97 20.12 -14.12
C LYS A 393 -22.46 19.92 -14.36
N SER A 394 -21.76 19.39 -13.40
CA SER A 394 -20.31 19.15 -13.48
C SER A 394 -19.98 18.18 -14.61
N ALA A 395 -19.06 18.57 -15.48
CA ALA A 395 -18.60 17.71 -16.58
C ALA A 395 -18.04 16.37 -16.07
N LEU A 396 -17.34 16.38 -14.92
CA LEU A 396 -16.78 15.15 -14.35
C LEU A 396 -17.88 14.24 -13.82
N LEU A 397 -18.89 14.76 -13.10
CA LEU A 397 -20.00 13.94 -12.61
C LEU A 397 -20.81 13.34 -13.76
N ASN A 398 -21.00 14.07 -14.88
CA ASN A 398 -21.65 13.57 -16.08
C ASN A 398 -20.83 12.48 -16.78
N GLU A 399 -19.51 12.63 -16.84
CA GLU A 399 -18.60 11.62 -17.37
C GLU A 399 -18.66 10.33 -16.51
N LEU A 400 -18.62 10.46 -15.20
CA LEU A 400 -18.75 9.34 -14.27
C LEU A 400 -20.14 8.68 -14.36
N CYS A 401 -21.21 9.46 -14.47
CA CYS A 401 -22.56 8.95 -14.68
C CYS A 401 -22.67 8.09 -15.95
N SER A 402 -22.04 8.52 -17.05
CA SER A 402 -22.01 7.75 -18.29
C SER A 402 -21.16 6.47 -18.20
N GLY A 403 -20.16 6.47 -17.31
CA GLY A 403 -19.31 5.30 -17.04
C GLY A 403 -19.96 4.24 -16.13
N ILE A 404 -21.09 4.56 -15.48
CA ILE A 404 -21.83 3.61 -14.65
C ILE A 404 -22.82 2.83 -15.53
N HIS A 405 -22.59 1.55 -15.72
CA HIS A 405 -23.44 0.63 -16.45
C HIS A 405 -24.41 -0.07 -15.48
N PRO A 406 -25.72 0.01 -15.69
CA PRO A 406 -26.70 -0.59 -14.77
C PRO A 406 -26.67 -2.11 -14.72
N LEU A 407 -26.36 -2.79 -15.85
CA LEU A 407 -26.22 -4.25 -15.96
C LEU A 407 -27.40 -5.03 -15.34
N THR A 408 -28.63 -4.54 -15.56
CA THR A 408 -29.85 -5.10 -14.96
C THR A 408 -30.08 -6.54 -15.35
N GLU A 409 -29.73 -6.94 -16.58
CA GLU A 409 -29.85 -8.31 -17.06
C GLU A 409 -28.98 -9.30 -16.23
N ILE A 410 -27.78 -8.86 -15.86
CA ILE A 410 -26.86 -9.65 -15.01
C ILE A 410 -27.41 -9.77 -13.59
N VAL A 411 -27.94 -8.67 -13.06
CA VAL A 411 -28.58 -8.67 -11.74
C VAL A 411 -29.75 -9.65 -11.74
N GLU A 412 -30.67 -9.56 -12.72
CA GLU A 412 -31.82 -10.44 -12.84
C GLU A 412 -31.39 -11.91 -13.01
N MET A 413 -30.39 -12.20 -13.83
CA MET A 413 -29.87 -13.54 -14.03
C MET A 413 -29.36 -14.14 -12.72
N ILE A 414 -28.55 -13.41 -11.95
CA ILE A 414 -28.00 -13.88 -10.67
C ILE A 414 -29.11 -14.02 -9.64
N GLU A 415 -30.02 -13.03 -9.55
CA GLU A 415 -31.12 -13.05 -8.59
C GLU A 415 -32.12 -14.18 -8.83
N ASN A 416 -32.38 -14.54 -10.10
CA ASN A 416 -33.24 -15.67 -10.43
C ASN A 416 -32.57 -17.03 -10.20
N ALA A 417 -31.25 -17.12 -10.41
CA ALA A 417 -30.53 -18.39 -10.32
C ALA A 417 -30.07 -18.74 -8.88
N ILE A 418 -29.53 -17.77 -8.15
CA ILE A 418 -28.86 -18.01 -6.86
C ILE A 418 -29.80 -17.74 -5.69
N THR A 419 -29.81 -18.61 -4.69
CA THR A 419 -30.57 -18.42 -3.45
C THR A 419 -30.13 -17.17 -2.69
N ASP A 420 -31.00 -16.63 -1.82
CA ASP A 420 -30.70 -15.39 -1.11
C ASP A 420 -29.59 -15.57 -0.07
N GLU A 421 -29.51 -16.74 0.53
CA GLU A 421 -28.46 -17.14 1.49
C GLU A 421 -27.74 -18.41 1.00
N PRO A 422 -26.84 -18.29 0.00
CA PRO A 422 -26.17 -19.47 -0.53
C PRO A 422 -25.14 -20.02 0.48
N PRO A 423 -24.86 -21.34 0.43
CA PRO A 423 -23.84 -21.97 1.26
C PRO A 423 -22.46 -21.39 0.99
N PHE A 424 -21.52 -21.59 1.92
CA PHE A 424 -20.16 -21.11 1.74
C PHE A 424 -19.42 -21.89 0.65
N SER A 425 -19.60 -23.20 0.64
CA SER A 425 -18.92 -24.09 -0.31
C SER A 425 -19.84 -24.47 -1.47
N VAL A 426 -19.34 -24.31 -2.68
CA VAL A 426 -20.06 -24.74 -3.91
C VAL A 426 -20.29 -26.28 -3.99
N ARG A 427 -19.63 -27.06 -3.09
CA ARG A 427 -19.77 -28.54 -3.02
C ARG A 427 -20.86 -28.99 -2.06
N GLU A 428 -21.46 -28.10 -1.29
CA GLU A 428 -22.50 -28.44 -0.33
C GLU A 428 -23.88 -28.62 -1.00
N GLY A 429 -24.07 -28.02 -2.16
CA GLY A 429 -25.38 -27.92 -2.82
C GLY A 429 -26.29 -26.89 -2.14
N GLY A 430 -27.48 -26.66 -2.68
CA GLY A 430 -28.47 -25.73 -2.14
C GLY A 430 -28.21 -24.27 -2.52
N MET A 431 -27.42 -24.01 -3.57
CA MET A 431 -27.11 -22.65 -4.02
C MET A 431 -28.03 -22.13 -5.14
N ILE A 432 -28.78 -22.99 -5.82
CA ILE A 432 -29.70 -22.61 -6.91
C ILE A 432 -31.12 -22.51 -6.38
N LYS A 433 -31.88 -21.48 -6.79
CA LYS A 433 -33.31 -21.30 -6.44
C LYS A 433 -34.20 -22.42 -7.01
N ASP A 434 -35.27 -22.75 -6.27
CA ASP A 434 -36.33 -23.62 -6.77
C ASP A 434 -37.05 -22.94 -7.93
N GLY A 435 -37.42 -23.69 -8.94
CA GLY A 435 -38.05 -23.19 -10.15
C GLY A 435 -37.12 -22.65 -11.22
N PHE A 436 -35.81 -22.64 -10.99
CA PHE A 436 -34.84 -22.15 -11.99
C PHE A 436 -34.53 -23.23 -13.05
N ASN A 437 -34.52 -24.52 -12.67
CA ASN A 437 -34.21 -25.61 -13.59
C ASN A 437 -35.10 -26.82 -13.32
N GLU A 438 -35.89 -27.27 -14.31
CA GLU A 438 -36.84 -28.36 -14.18
C GLU A 438 -36.19 -29.72 -13.81
N GLU A 439 -34.99 -30.02 -14.36
CA GLU A 439 -34.26 -31.23 -14.00
C GLU A 439 -33.84 -31.22 -12.51
N LEU A 440 -33.35 -30.08 -12.04
CA LEU A 440 -32.96 -29.93 -10.65
C LEU A 440 -34.14 -30.06 -9.70
N ASP A 441 -35.28 -29.46 -10.03
CA ASP A 441 -36.48 -29.54 -9.21
C ASP A 441 -37.00 -30.99 -9.16
N SER A 442 -37.00 -31.67 -10.29
CA SER A 442 -37.38 -33.09 -10.35
C SER A 442 -36.48 -33.98 -9.48
N LEU A 443 -35.16 -33.71 -9.48
CA LEU A 443 -34.20 -34.44 -8.63
C LEU A 443 -34.40 -34.15 -7.13
N ARG A 444 -34.69 -32.90 -6.78
CA ARG A 444 -35.05 -32.51 -5.40
C ARG A 444 -36.31 -33.17 -4.91
N ASP A 445 -37.32 -33.31 -5.78
CA ASP A 445 -38.57 -33.99 -5.50
C ASP A 445 -38.30 -35.50 -5.20
N ILE A 446 -37.41 -36.12 -5.97
CA ILE A 446 -37.04 -37.53 -5.72
C ILE A 446 -36.39 -37.68 -4.33
N VAL A 447 -35.49 -36.76 -3.95
CA VAL A 447 -34.81 -36.78 -2.64
C VAL A 447 -35.80 -36.51 -1.50
N ASN A 448 -36.68 -35.51 -1.65
CA ASN A 448 -37.67 -35.12 -0.64
C ASN A 448 -38.74 -36.23 -0.47
N ASN A 449 -39.29 -36.72 -1.58
CA ASN A 449 -40.24 -37.83 -1.56
C ASN A 449 -39.59 -39.14 -1.05
N GLY A 450 -38.28 -39.34 -1.34
CA GLY A 450 -37.51 -40.46 -0.81
C GLY A 450 -37.52 -40.56 0.72
N LYS A 451 -37.45 -39.41 1.40
CA LYS A 451 -37.59 -39.33 2.88
C LYS A 451 -38.98 -39.73 3.35
N GLY A 452 -40.02 -39.34 2.62
CA GLY A 452 -41.40 -39.74 2.84
C GLY A 452 -41.54 -41.26 2.66
N TYR A 453 -41.05 -41.83 1.55
CA TYR A 453 -41.04 -43.26 1.29
C TYR A 453 -40.30 -44.07 2.37
N ILE A 454 -39.21 -43.57 2.92
CA ILE A 454 -38.49 -44.21 4.03
C ILE A 454 -39.37 -44.27 5.28
N ALA A 455 -40.09 -43.21 5.59
CA ALA A 455 -41.05 -43.19 6.69
C ALA A 455 -42.21 -44.14 6.48
N ASP A 456 -42.72 -44.22 5.25
CA ASP A 456 -43.81 -45.15 4.87
C ASP A 456 -43.32 -46.61 4.92
N ILE A 457 -42.10 -46.93 4.44
CA ILE A 457 -41.47 -48.21 4.59
C ILE A 457 -41.35 -48.58 6.07
N GLN A 458 -40.89 -47.63 6.91
CA GLN A 458 -40.76 -47.88 8.34
C GLN A 458 -42.11 -48.22 8.98
N LEU A 459 -43.16 -47.48 8.69
CA LEU A 459 -44.51 -47.76 9.18
C LEU A 459 -45.01 -49.11 8.70
N ARG A 460 -44.90 -49.40 7.42
CA ARG A 460 -45.32 -50.67 6.82
C ARG A 460 -44.57 -51.85 7.39
N GLU A 461 -43.24 -51.73 7.56
CA GLU A 461 -42.44 -52.80 8.13
C GLU A 461 -42.71 -52.98 9.63
N GLN A 462 -43.04 -51.89 10.39
CA GLN A 462 -43.52 -51.98 11.77
C GLN A 462 -44.84 -52.77 11.87
N GLU A 463 -45.79 -52.49 10.95
CA GLU A 463 -47.08 -53.20 10.91
C GLU A 463 -46.90 -54.69 10.49
N LYS A 464 -46.09 -54.96 9.46
CA LYS A 464 -45.81 -56.29 8.94
C LYS A 464 -45.10 -57.16 9.97
N THR A 465 -44.13 -56.66 10.68
CA THR A 465 -43.34 -57.42 11.65
C THR A 465 -43.88 -57.38 13.06
N GLY A 466 -44.81 -56.48 13.36
CA GLY A 466 -45.30 -56.27 14.73
C GLY A 466 -44.26 -55.54 15.67
N ILE A 467 -43.12 -55.12 15.14
CA ILE A 467 -42.02 -54.55 15.93
C ILE A 467 -42.23 -53.06 16.00
N LYS A 468 -42.94 -52.52 17.00
CA LYS A 468 -43.26 -51.11 17.18
C LYS A 468 -42.01 -50.19 17.36
N LYS A 469 -40.86 -50.74 17.72
CA LYS A 469 -39.61 -50.00 17.93
C LYS A 469 -38.62 -50.14 16.76
N LEU A 470 -39.05 -50.71 15.63
CA LEU A 470 -38.25 -50.74 14.41
C LEU A 470 -38.00 -49.32 13.92
N LYS A 471 -36.78 -49.00 13.62
CA LYS A 471 -36.39 -47.69 13.07
C LYS A 471 -35.55 -47.88 11.83
N ILE A 472 -35.73 -47.03 10.83
CA ILE A 472 -34.82 -46.92 9.71
C ILE A 472 -33.81 -45.83 10.02
N GLY A 473 -32.51 -46.13 9.97
CA GLY A 473 -31.40 -45.21 10.15
C GLY A 473 -30.49 -45.20 8.93
N TYR A 474 -29.62 -44.22 8.85
CA TYR A 474 -28.58 -44.07 7.82
C TYR A 474 -27.18 -44.11 8.43
N ASN A 475 -26.27 -44.78 7.78
CA ASN A 475 -24.85 -44.79 8.14
C ASN A 475 -24.00 -44.71 6.87
N ARG A 476 -22.98 -43.87 6.87
CA ARG A 476 -22.10 -43.63 5.69
C ARG A 476 -21.43 -44.90 5.15
N VAL A 477 -21.19 -45.91 5.99
CA VAL A 477 -20.52 -47.15 5.59
C VAL A 477 -21.51 -48.19 5.02
N PHE A 478 -22.73 -48.26 5.56
CA PHE A 478 -23.69 -49.31 5.26
C PHE A 478 -24.94 -48.80 4.55
N GLY A 479 -25.12 -47.52 4.39
CA GLY A 479 -26.29 -46.87 3.82
C GLY A 479 -27.51 -46.89 4.76
N TYR A 480 -28.70 -46.95 4.20
CA TYR A 480 -29.93 -47.08 4.98
C TYR A 480 -30.06 -48.51 5.55
N TYR A 481 -30.46 -48.59 6.81
CA TYR A 481 -30.61 -49.84 7.51
C TYR A 481 -31.85 -49.82 8.43
N ILE A 482 -32.42 -50.99 8.63
CA ILE A 482 -33.48 -51.23 9.60
C ILE A 482 -32.83 -51.64 10.91
N GLU A 483 -33.04 -50.90 11.97
CA GLU A 483 -32.52 -51.21 13.31
C GLU A 483 -33.61 -51.90 14.14
N VAL A 484 -33.30 -53.11 14.59
CA VAL A 484 -34.17 -53.93 15.43
C VAL A 484 -33.42 -54.26 16.72
N SER A 485 -34.06 -53.98 17.88
CA SER A 485 -33.45 -54.31 19.18
C SER A 485 -33.43 -55.83 19.39
N ASN A 486 -32.41 -56.32 20.08
CA ASN A 486 -32.19 -57.77 20.31
C ASN A 486 -33.38 -58.49 20.92
N SER A 487 -34.26 -57.81 21.65
CA SER A 487 -35.50 -58.33 22.22
C SER A 487 -36.56 -58.75 21.19
N TYR A 488 -36.44 -58.32 19.94
CA TYR A 488 -37.39 -58.59 18.85
C TYR A 488 -36.78 -59.38 17.70
N LYS A 489 -35.62 -60.02 17.91
CA LYS A 489 -34.83 -60.70 16.89
C LYS A 489 -35.59 -61.87 16.26
N GLU A 490 -36.43 -62.59 17.05
CA GLU A 490 -37.25 -63.76 16.58
C GLU A 490 -38.40 -63.32 15.66
N LEU A 491 -38.78 -62.03 15.65
CA LEU A 491 -39.83 -61.50 14.79
C LEU A 491 -39.30 -60.91 13.46
N VAL A 492 -37.99 -61.02 13.23
CA VAL A 492 -37.36 -60.49 12.01
C VAL A 492 -37.65 -61.48 10.86
N PRO A 493 -38.23 -61.01 9.72
CA PRO A 493 -38.47 -61.88 8.56
C PRO A 493 -37.17 -62.43 7.95
N GLU A 494 -37.24 -63.66 7.38
CA GLU A 494 -36.06 -64.28 6.73
C GLU A 494 -35.53 -63.50 5.52
N GLU A 495 -36.34 -62.63 4.92
CA GLU A 495 -35.98 -61.77 3.80
C GLU A 495 -35.06 -60.58 4.19
N TYR A 496 -34.92 -60.31 5.51
CA TYR A 496 -34.03 -59.26 5.98
C TYR A 496 -32.58 -59.73 5.95
N ILE A 497 -31.73 -59.01 5.24
CA ILE A 497 -30.31 -59.32 5.16
C ILE A 497 -29.58 -58.62 6.30
N ARG A 498 -29.03 -59.39 7.24
CA ARG A 498 -28.25 -58.84 8.36
C ARG A 498 -26.95 -58.23 7.90
N LYS A 499 -26.65 -56.99 8.28
CA LYS A 499 -25.41 -56.25 7.95
C LYS A 499 -24.51 -56.05 9.16
N GLN A 500 -25.05 -55.78 10.32
CA GLN A 500 -24.25 -55.49 11.51
C GLN A 500 -24.97 -55.95 12.77
N THR A 501 -24.19 -56.52 13.70
CA THR A 501 -24.65 -56.83 15.05
C THR A 501 -24.00 -55.90 16.04
N LEU A 502 -24.79 -55.19 16.84
CA LEU A 502 -24.39 -54.32 17.91
C LEU A 502 -24.78 -54.91 19.28
N ALA A 503 -24.28 -54.36 20.36
CA ALA A 503 -24.55 -54.87 21.71
C ALA A 503 -26.05 -54.96 22.04
N ASN A 504 -26.86 -53.93 21.60
CA ASN A 504 -28.28 -53.83 21.96
C ASN A 504 -29.26 -54.00 20.78
N CYS A 505 -28.76 -54.06 19.53
CA CYS A 505 -29.59 -54.13 18.32
C CYS A 505 -28.85 -54.84 17.16
N GLU A 506 -29.59 -55.25 16.18
CA GLU A 506 -29.08 -55.73 14.90
C GLU A 506 -29.56 -54.79 13.77
N ARG A 507 -28.75 -54.68 12.75
CA ARG A 507 -29.04 -53.86 11.58
C ARG A 507 -29.22 -54.71 10.36
N TYR A 508 -30.31 -54.47 9.66
CA TYR A 508 -30.75 -55.22 8.49
C TYR A 508 -30.97 -54.31 7.30
N ILE A 509 -30.98 -54.91 6.11
CA ILE A 509 -31.40 -54.23 4.87
C ILE A 509 -32.42 -55.09 4.14
N THR A 510 -33.31 -54.44 3.42
CA THR A 510 -34.21 -55.06 2.46
C THR A 510 -33.86 -54.66 1.03
N GLN A 511 -34.28 -55.43 0.04
CA GLN A 511 -34.03 -55.11 -1.37
C GLN A 511 -34.65 -53.79 -1.77
N GLU A 512 -35.91 -53.53 -1.31
CA GLU A 512 -36.64 -52.29 -1.55
C GLU A 512 -35.91 -51.07 -0.98
N LEU A 513 -35.38 -51.17 0.25
CA LEU A 513 -34.62 -50.11 0.89
C LEU A 513 -33.32 -49.84 0.13
N LYS A 514 -32.65 -50.84 -0.40
CA LYS A 514 -31.43 -50.72 -1.20
C LYS A 514 -31.69 -50.04 -2.56
N GLU A 515 -32.80 -50.38 -3.22
CA GLU A 515 -33.17 -49.72 -4.49
C GLU A 515 -33.55 -48.27 -4.30
N LEU A 516 -34.28 -47.94 -3.22
CA LEU A 516 -34.61 -46.58 -2.86
C LEU A 516 -33.35 -45.78 -2.52
N GLU A 517 -32.43 -46.38 -1.76
CA GLU A 517 -31.12 -45.78 -1.42
C GLU A 517 -30.34 -45.42 -2.68
N SER A 518 -30.22 -46.35 -3.63
CA SER A 518 -29.49 -46.10 -4.88
C SER A 518 -30.09 -44.93 -5.68
N LYS A 519 -31.42 -44.82 -5.69
CA LYS A 519 -32.13 -43.71 -6.36
C LYS A 519 -31.89 -42.38 -5.63
N VAL A 520 -31.99 -42.34 -4.30
CA VAL A 520 -31.87 -41.14 -3.51
C VAL A 520 -30.41 -40.64 -3.52
N LEU A 521 -29.43 -41.51 -3.31
CA LEU A 521 -28.01 -41.17 -3.36
C LEU A 521 -27.58 -40.69 -4.75
N GLY A 522 -28.00 -41.39 -5.81
CA GLY A 522 -27.74 -41.02 -7.19
C GLY A 522 -28.35 -39.65 -7.55
N ALA A 523 -29.57 -39.37 -7.06
CA ALA A 523 -30.19 -38.04 -7.23
C ALA A 523 -29.42 -36.97 -6.47
N GLN A 524 -28.95 -37.25 -5.24
CA GLN A 524 -28.22 -36.26 -4.43
C GLN A 524 -26.88 -35.89 -5.03
N GLU A 525 -26.12 -36.85 -5.54
CA GLU A 525 -24.88 -36.59 -6.27
C GLU A 525 -25.13 -35.78 -7.56
N ARG A 526 -26.20 -36.13 -8.31
CA ARG A 526 -26.56 -35.37 -9.52
C ARG A 526 -27.02 -33.98 -9.22
N ILE A 527 -27.74 -33.73 -8.10
CA ILE A 527 -28.12 -32.37 -7.65
C ILE A 527 -26.88 -31.49 -7.46
N VAL A 528 -25.92 -31.97 -6.65
CA VAL A 528 -24.70 -31.15 -6.36
C VAL A 528 -23.95 -30.84 -7.65
N ARG A 529 -23.86 -31.82 -8.55
CA ARG A 529 -23.16 -31.64 -9.82
C ARG A 529 -23.91 -30.66 -10.73
N LEU A 530 -25.22 -30.79 -10.88
CA LEU A 530 -26.04 -29.93 -11.72
C LEU A 530 -26.08 -28.50 -11.18
N GLU A 531 -26.19 -28.32 -9.86
CA GLU A 531 -26.11 -27.00 -9.24
C GLU A 531 -24.78 -26.32 -9.51
N TYR A 532 -23.66 -27.05 -9.48
CA TYR A 532 -22.35 -26.52 -9.84
C TYR A 532 -22.28 -26.15 -11.34
N GLU A 533 -22.82 -26.98 -12.23
CA GLU A 533 -22.86 -26.70 -13.68
C GLU A 533 -23.67 -25.41 -13.97
N ILE A 534 -24.80 -25.23 -13.29
CA ILE A 534 -25.63 -24.02 -13.40
C ILE A 534 -24.88 -22.82 -12.84
N PHE A 535 -24.33 -22.92 -11.64
CA PHE A 535 -23.55 -21.87 -11.01
C PHE A 535 -22.37 -21.43 -11.90
N ASP A 536 -21.61 -22.38 -12.44
CA ASP A 536 -20.49 -22.11 -13.34
C ASP A 536 -20.92 -21.39 -14.61
N SER A 537 -22.09 -21.74 -15.17
CA SER A 537 -22.67 -21.05 -16.32
C SER A 537 -23.03 -19.59 -15.99
N VAL A 538 -23.68 -19.34 -14.84
CA VAL A 538 -24.00 -17.98 -14.37
C VAL A 538 -22.73 -17.16 -14.13
N ARG A 539 -21.72 -17.76 -13.49
CA ARG A 539 -20.42 -17.14 -13.24
C ARG A 539 -19.72 -16.73 -14.54
N LYS A 540 -19.66 -17.62 -15.53
CA LYS A 540 -19.05 -17.37 -16.84
C LYS A 540 -19.76 -16.24 -17.59
N LYS A 541 -21.09 -16.25 -17.61
CA LYS A 541 -21.86 -15.15 -18.22
C LYS A 541 -21.62 -13.82 -17.52
N THR A 542 -21.47 -13.83 -16.19
CA THR A 542 -21.11 -12.60 -15.45
C THR A 542 -19.71 -12.11 -15.82
N ALA A 543 -18.74 -13.04 -16.01
CA ALA A 543 -17.38 -12.70 -16.42
C ALA A 543 -17.31 -12.07 -17.83
N GLU A 544 -18.24 -12.36 -18.73
CA GLU A 544 -18.30 -11.72 -20.07
C GLU A 544 -18.47 -10.22 -19.98
N HIS A 545 -19.07 -9.68 -18.89
CA HIS A 545 -19.27 -8.26 -18.62
C HIS A 545 -18.17 -7.62 -17.74
N LEU A 546 -17.01 -8.27 -17.67
CA LEU A 546 -15.90 -7.82 -16.84
C LEU A 546 -15.51 -6.35 -17.09
N TYR A 547 -15.41 -5.94 -18.35
CA TYR A 547 -15.03 -4.57 -18.70
C TYR A 547 -16.02 -3.52 -18.20
N GLU A 548 -17.32 -3.75 -18.42
CA GLU A 548 -18.39 -2.83 -17.98
C GLU A 548 -18.46 -2.73 -16.46
N ILE A 549 -18.21 -3.85 -15.76
CA ILE A 549 -18.18 -3.89 -14.30
C ILE A 549 -16.95 -3.15 -13.77
N GLN A 550 -15.78 -3.33 -14.36
CA GLN A 550 -14.56 -2.60 -13.97
C GLN A 550 -14.72 -1.10 -14.19
N LYS A 551 -15.27 -0.68 -15.33
CA LYS A 551 -15.54 0.73 -15.63
C LYS A 551 -16.55 1.34 -14.65
N THR A 552 -17.61 0.59 -14.33
CA THR A 552 -18.58 0.98 -13.31
C THR A 552 -17.92 1.12 -11.93
N ALA A 553 -17.09 0.16 -11.54
CA ALA A 553 -16.36 0.17 -10.28
C ALA A 553 -15.45 1.41 -10.15
N SER A 554 -14.68 1.71 -11.20
CA SER A 554 -13.82 2.90 -11.25
C SER A 554 -14.62 4.21 -11.17
N SER A 555 -15.76 4.29 -11.87
CA SER A 555 -16.65 5.46 -11.82
C SER A 555 -17.25 5.65 -10.42
N VAL A 556 -17.73 4.57 -9.80
CA VAL A 556 -18.28 4.59 -8.43
C VAL A 556 -17.20 4.96 -7.41
N ALA A 557 -15.98 4.45 -7.56
CA ALA A 557 -14.84 4.81 -6.70
C ALA A 557 -14.53 6.31 -6.78
N ALA A 558 -14.53 6.90 -7.98
CA ALA A 558 -14.32 8.33 -8.17
C ALA A 558 -15.47 9.17 -7.57
N VAL A 559 -16.72 8.77 -7.73
CA VAL A 559 -17.87 9.42 -7.07
C VAL A 559 -17.70 9.37 -5.55
N ASP A 560 -17.31 8.24 -4.99
CA ASP A 560 -17.10 8.08 -3.54
C ASP A 560 -15.99 9.01 -3.01
N VAL A 561 -14.90 9.17 -3.75
CA VAL A 561 -13.82 10.12 -3.39
C VAL A 561 -14.33 11.57 -3.42
N LEU A 562 -15.06 11.97 -4.49
CA LEU A 562 -15.59 13.33 -4.63
C LEU A 562 -16.63 13.66 -3.53
N VAL A 563 -17.48 12.69 -3.20
CA VAL A 563 -18.42 12.78 -2.07
C VAL A 563 -17.66 12.90 -0.73
N SER A 564 -16.58 12.13 -0.55
CA SER A 564 -15.72 12.23 0.62
C SER A 564 -15.12 13.63 0.77
N TYR A 565 -14.55 14.19 -0.30
CA TYR A 565 -14.01 15.55 -0.30
C TYR A 565 -15.08 16.61 0.02
N ALA A 566 -16.24 16.54 -0.62
CA ALA A 566 -17.34 17.46 -0.35
C ALA A 566 -17.86 17.38 1.10
N ARG A 567 -17.92 16.17 1.64
CA ARG A 567 -18.31 15.96 3.04
C ARG A 567 -17.30 16.54 3.99
N VAL A 568 -16.00 16.25 3.80
CA VAL A 568 -14.92 16.78 4.64
C VAL A 568 -14.88 18.30 4.57
N ALA A 569 -15.06 18.87 3.39
CA ALA A 569 -15.13 20.31 3.21
C ALA A 569 -16.29 20.94 4.00
N ALA A 570 -17.48 20.34 3.95
CA ALA A 570 -18.64 20.83 4.71
C ALA A 570 -18.47 20.68 6.24
N GLU A 571 -17.94 19.56 6.70
CA GLU A 571 -17.70 19.31 8.12
C GLU A 571 -16.64 20.25 8.73
N ASN A 572 -15.68 20.77 7.91
CA ASN A 572 -14.50 21.49 8.39
C ASN A 572 -14.41 22.93 7.88
N ASN A 573 -15.42 23.42 7.16
CA ASN A 573 -15.41 24.76 6.56
C ASN A 573 -14.16 24.98 5.67
N TYR A 574 -13.91 24.06 4.71
CA TYR A 574 -12.86 24.21 3.71
C TYR A 574 -13.36 25.00 2.52
N CYS A 575 -12.52 25.82 1.94
CA CYS A 575 -12.86 26.63 0.75
C CYS A 575 -12.41 25.91 -0.55
N CYS A 576 -13.10 26.23 -1.65
CA CYS A 576 -12.67 25.87 -2.98
C CYS A 576 -11.45 26.70 -3.37
N PRO A 577 -10.28 26.11 -3.64
CA PRO A 577 -9.12 26.87 -4.08
C PRO A 577 -9.24 27.27 -5.54
N VAL A 578 -8.76 28.45 -5.88
CA VAL A 578 -8.63 28.92 -7.27
C VAL A 578 -7.26 28.50 -7.79
N MET A 579 -7.26 27.66 -8.83
CA MET A 579 -6.00 27.25 -9.48
C MET A 579 -5.66 28.17 -10.63
N ASN A 580 -4.43 28.68 -10.66
CA ASN A 580 -3.95 29.56 -11.72
C ASN A 580 -2.68 29.01 -12.41
N ALA A 581 -2.40 29.50 -13.61
CA ALA A 581 -1.19 29.19 -14.36
C ALA A 581 0.01 30.09 -13.97
N GLY A 582 -0.16 30.98 -13.00
CA GLY A 582 0.85 31.89 -12.51
C GLY A 582 1.88 31.23 -11.61
N THR A 583 2.51 32.02 -10.77
CA THR A 583 3.57 31.58 -9.86
C THR A 583 3.22 31.82 -8.38
N MET A 584 2.04 32.35 -8.08
CA MET A 584 1.65 32.81 -6.75
C MET A 584 0.96 31.69 -5.97
N ILE A 585 1.32 31.59 -4.70
CA ILE A 585 0.59 30.88 -3.65
C ILE A 585 0.12 31.95 -2.68
N ASP A 586 -1.19 32.16 -2.59
CA ASP A 586 -1.82 33.13 -1.68
C ASP A 586 -2.91 32.41 -0.88
N ILE A 587 -2.71 32.27 0.40
CA ILE A 587 -3.59 31.55 1.32
C ILE A 587 -3.95 32.50 2.46
N THR A 588 -5.24 32.74 2.66
CA THR A 588 -5.77 33.53 3.77
C THR A 588 -6.32 32.61 4.85
N ASP A 589 -5.94 32.83 6.10
CA ASP A 589 -6.36 32.04 7.26
C ASP A 589 -6.16 30.54 7.08
N GLY A 590 -5.03 30.14 6.52
CA GLY A 590 -4.70 28.73 6.33
C GLY A 590 -4.59 27.98 7.65
N ARG A 591 -5.07 26.70 7.68
CA ARG A 591 -5.02 25.83 8.85
C ARG A 591 -4.35 24.49 8.48
N HIS A 592 -3.75 23.86 9.45
CA HIS A 592 -3.14 22.53 9.23
C HIS A 592 -4.21 21.44 9.36
N PRO A 593 -4.54 20.72 8.27
CA PRO A 593 -5.72 19.84 8.22
C PRO A 593 -5.72 18.73 9.28
N VAL A 594 -4.54 18.21 9.63
CA VAL A 594 -4.41 17.14 10.62
C VAL A 594 -4.37 17.71 12.03
N VAL A 595 -3.54 18.74 12.26
CA VAL A 595 -3.35 19.30 13.61
C VAL A 595 -4.64 19.92 14.13
N GLU A 596 -5.41 20.62 13.28
CA GLU A 596 -6.70 21.19 13.68
C GLU A 596 -7.71 20.13 14.18
N LYS A 597 -7.60 18.90 13.68
CA LYS A 597 -8.45 17.76 14.09
C LYS A 597 -7.95 17.05 15.34
N MET A 598 -6.69 17.23 15.71
CA MET A 598 -6.08 16.58 16.85
C MET A 598 -6.05 17.48 18.09
N LEU A 599 -6.25 18.78 17.89
CA LEU A 599 -6.30 19.76 19.00
C LEU A 599 -7.71 19.84 19.61
N ASP A 600 -7.76 19.90 20.92
CA ASP A 600 -9.01 20.20 21.68
C ASP A 600 -9.34 21.70 21.69
N SER A 601 -8.38 22.54 21.28
CA SER A 601 -8.52 24.00 21.19
C SER A 601 -8.53 24.47 19.74
N PRO A 602 -9.16 25.64 19.42
CA PRO A 602 -9.15 26.18 18.07
C PRO A 602 -7.73 26.35 17.54
N PHE A 603 -7.52 25.93 16.29
CA PHE A 603 -6.24 26.16 15.58
C PHE A 603 -6.08 27.64 15.25
N VAL A 604 -4.88 28.19 15.41
CA VAL A 604 -4.56 29.57 15.01
C VAL A 604 -4.23 29.60 13.53
N PRO A 605 -5.08 30.25 12.68
CA PRO A 605 -4.85 30.31 11.26
C PRO A 605 -3.70 31.22 10.89
N ASN A 606 -3.07 30.99 9.74
CA ASN A 606 -1.95 31.78 9.24
C ASN A 606 -2.08 32.09 7.76
N ASP A 607 -1.75 33.31 7.38
CA ASP A 607 -1.66 33.72 5.99
C ASP A 607 -0.34 33.29 5.38
N THR A 608 -0.36 33.02 4.07
CA THR A 608 0.84 32.65 3.32
C THR A 608 0.80 33.31 1.96
N ARG A 609 1.84 34.07 1.63
CA ARG A 609 2.02 34.58 0.29
C ARG A 609 3.43 34.28 -0.20
N LEU A 610 3.53 33.51 -1.27
CA LEU A 610 4.77 33.19 -1.97
C LEU A 610 4.59 33.44 -3.46
N ASP A 611 5.59 34.00 -4.09
CA ASP A 611 5.61 34.26 -5.54
C ASP A 611 7.01 33.94 -6.09
N CYS A 612 7.21 34.08 -7.40
CA CYS A 612 8.54 33.98 -8.01
C CYS A 612 9.18 35.37 -8.25
N ALA A 613 8.63 36.47 -7.67
CA ALA A 613 9.09 37.82 -7.81
C ALA A 613 9.78 38.29 -6.51
N ASP A 614 8.98 38.89 -5.63
CA ASP A 614 9.50 39.63 -4.45
C ASP A 614 9.50 38.79 -3.17
N ASN A 615 8.72 37.69 -3.12
CA ASN A 615 8.59 36.82 -1.96
C ASN A 615 8.73 35.35 -2.37
N ARG A 616 9.88 35.00 -2.86
CA ARG A 616 10.19 33.65 -3.34
C ARG A 616 10.67 32.74 -2.23
N CYS A 617 11.50 33.30 -1.33
CA CYS A 617 12.03 32.58 -0.19
C CYS A 617 11.61 33.29 1.11
N ALA A 618 10.83 32.59 1.92
CA ALA A 618 10.42 33.07 3.23
C ALA A 618 11.34 32.48 4.32
N ILE A 619 12.17 33.29 4.94
CA ILE A 619 12.98 32.93 6.11
C ILE A 619 12.09 33.04 7.33
N ILE A 620 11.92 31.92 8.07
CA ILE A 620 11.05 31.86 9.23
C ILE A 620 11.90 31.67 10.49
N THR A 621 11.94 32.67 11.33
CA THR A 621 12.68 32.63 12.59
C THR A 621 11.76 32.45 13.80
N GLY A 622 12.31 32.03 14.92
CA GLY A 622 11.57 31.79 16.15
C GLY A 622 11.86 30.41 16.77
N PRO A 623 11.36 30.13 17.98
CA PRO A 623 11.65 28.91 18.71
C PRO A 623 10.90 27.69 18.12
N ASN A 624 11.44 26.47 18.35
CA ASN A 624 10.90 25.25 17.74
C ASN A 624 9.47 24.90 18.17
N MET A 625 9.12 25.17 19.41
CA MET A 625 7.77 24.86 19.93
C MET A 625 6.70 25.85 19.48
N ALA A 626 7.07 26.90 18.78
CA ALA A 626 6.14 27.95 18.39
C ALA A 626 5.30 27.63 17.14
N GLY A 627 5.64 26.57 16.39
CA GLY A 627 4.81 26.09 15.27
C GLY A 627 5.38 26.35 13.88
N LYS A 628 6.68 26.68 13.70
CA LYS A 628 7.32 26.89 12.38
C LYS A 628 7.10 25.71 11.43
N SER A 629 7.51 24.51 11.87
CA SER A 629 7.40 23.29 11.06
C SER A 629 5.94 22.95 10.73
N THR A 630 5.01 23.20 11.67
CA THR A 630 3.56 23.00 11.44
C THR A 630 3.05 23.94 10.36
N TYR A 631 3.47 25.22 10.38
CA TYR A 631 3.10 26.19 9.36
C TYR A 631 3.64 25.80 7.97
N MET A 632 4.90 25.42 7.87
CA MET A 632 5.47 25.01 6.58
C MET A 632 4.79 23.78 6.00
N ARG A 633 4.53 22.77 6.85
CA ARG A 633 3.77 21.56 6.43
C ARG A 633 2.34 21.92 6.01
N GLN A 634 1.68 22.86 6.70
CA GLN A 634 0.36 23.37 6.33
C GLN A 634 0.32 23.87 4.88
N VAL A 635 1.29 24.68 4.49
CA VAL A 635 1.37 25.25 3.14
C VAL A 635 1.54 24.15 2.09
N ALA A 636 2.41 23.18 2.36
CA ALA A 636 2.61 22.04 1.47
C ALA A 636 1.35 21.17 1.36
N LEU A 637 0.71 20.86 2.48
CA LEU A 637 -0.52 20.05 2.49
C LEU A 637 -1.69 20.74 1.79
N ILE A 638 -1.85 22.06 1.96
CA ILE A 638 -2.86 22.86 1.24
C ILE A 638 -2.61 22.79 -0.27
N SER A 639 -1.37 22.96 -0.72
CA SER A 639 -1.01 22.86 -2.14
C SER A 639 -1.26 21.46 -2.69
N LEU A 640 -0.93 20.42 -1.93
CA LEU A 640 -1.16 19.02 -2.28
C LEU A 640 -2.67 18.70 -2.38
N MET A 641 -3.44 19.09 -1.38
CA MET A 641 -4.90 18.89 -1.34
C MET A 641 -5.58 19.55 -2.54
N ALA A 642 -5.21 20.79 -2.86
CA ALA A 642 -5.74 21.48 -4.03
C ALA A 642 -5.46 20.72 -5.32
N GLN A 643 -4.23 20.24 -5.53
CA GLN A 643 -3.86 19.50 -6.74
C GLN A 643 -4.40 18.05 -6.75
N ALA A 644 -4.73 17.47 -5.61
CA ALA A 644 -5.49 16.22 -5.53
C ALA A 644 -6.98 16.40 -5.91
N GLY A 645 -7.46 17.63 -5.95
CA GLY A 645 -8.85 17.99 -6.29
C GLY A 645 -9.77 18.19 -5.09
N SER A 646 -9.20 18.29 -3.88
CA SER A 646 -9.94 18.57 -2.64
C SER A 646 -10.05 20.06 -2.38
N PHE A 647 -11.07 20.47 -1.63
CA PHE A 647 -11.12 21.76 -0.98
C PHE A 647 -10.05 21.84 0.12
N VAL A 648 -9.66 23.04 0.52
CA VAL A 648 -8.53 23.31 1.38
C VAL A 648 -8.91 24.03 2.67
N PRO A 649 -8.21 23.78 3.79
CA PRO A 649 -8.46 24.38 5.08
C PRO A 649 -7.98 25.85 5.13
N ALA A 650 -8.72 26.73 4.51
CA ALA A 650 -8.46 28.16 4.46
C ALA A 650 -9.77 28.94 4.32
N THR A 651 -9.74 30.27 4.54
CA THR A 651 -10.85 31.16 4.21
C THR A 651 -10.89 31.44 2.71
N SER A 652 -9.72 31.64 2.08
CA SER A 652 -9.55 31.69 0.64
C SER A 652 -8.16 31.20 0.25
N ALA A 653 -8.04 30.62 -0.95
CA ALA A 653 -6.75 30.19 -1.48
C ALA A 653 -6.70 30.39 -3.00
N GLU A 654 -5.67 31.10 -3.46
CA GLU A 654 -5.30 31.20 -4.87
C GLU A 654 -3.94 30.55 -5.04
N LEU A 655 -3.87 29.46 -5.82
CA LEU A 655 -2.72 28.58 -5.85
C LEU A 655 -2.23 28.38 -7.29
N CYS A 656 -0.94 28.56 -7.51
CA CYS A 656 -0.30 28.08 -8.73
C CYS A 656 -0.09 26.56 -8.67
N VAL A 657 0.04 25.95 -9.84
CA VAL A 657 0.43 24.54 -9.93
C VAL A 657 1.89 24.38 -9.52
N VAL A 658 2.13 23.47 -8.60
CA VAL A 658 3.45 23.06 -8.12
C VAL A 658 3.81 21.73 -8.77
N ASP A 659 4.98 21.64 -9.41
CA ASP A 659 5.42 20.43 -10.10
C ASP A 659 6.02 19.37 -9.16
N GLY A 660 6.40 19.77 -7.95
CA GLY A 660 6.93 18.91 -6.91
C GLY A 660 7.02 19.58 -5.56
N ILE A 661 6.83 18.84 -4.51
CA ILE A 661 7.03 19.27 -3.12
C ILE A 661 8.22 18.52 -2.56
N PHE A 662 9.23 19.26 -2.12
CA PHE A 662 10.45 18.72 -1.54
C PHE A 662 10.57 19.18 -0.10
N THR A 663 10.91 18.27 0.79
CA THR A 663 10.97 18.56 2.22
C THR A 663 12.25 18.03 2.85
N ARG A 664 12.95 18.91 3.58
CA ARG A 664 13.95 18.53 4.57
C ARG A 664 13.46 19.01 5.92
N ILE A 665 12.91 18.10 6.70
CA ILE A 665 12.39 18.35 8.06
C ILE A 665 13.14 17.42 9.00
N GLY A 666 13.59 17.93 10.15
CA GLY A 666 14.52 17.29 11.09
C GLY A 666 14.39 15.77 11.19
N ALA A 667 15.50 15.05 11.03
CA ALA A 667 15.54 13.61 10.98
C ALA A 667 15.24 13.00 12.35
N SER A 668 14.45 11.93 12.37
CA SER A 668 14.57 10.91 13.39
C SER A 668 15.88 10.16 13.13
N ASP A 669 16.71 9.95 14.16
CA ASP A 669 17.94 9.17 14.07
C ASP A 669 17.68 7.82 13.42
N ASP A 670 18.14 7.63 12.20
CA ASP A 670 18.14 6.34 11.52
C ASP A 670 19.44 5.62 11.82
N LEU A 671 19.52 5.06 13.03
CA LEU A 671 20.67 4.28 13.51
C LEU A 671 20.99 3.07 12.63
N SER A 672 20.03 2.63 11.79
CA SER A 672 20.19 1.44 10.96
C SER A 672 21.08 1.64 9.73
N SER A 673 21.25 2.89 9.26
CA SER A 673 22.06 3.21 8.08
C SER A 673 23.55 3.39 8.34
N GLY A 674 23.98 3.46 9.62
CA GLY A 674 25.39 3.71 10.00
C GLY A 674 25.96 5.06 9.54
N SER A 675 25.14 5.92 8.92
CA SER A 675 25.51 7.23 8.43
C SER A 675 25.31 8.28 9.51
N SER A 676 26.23 9.26 9.59
CA SER A 676 26.03 10.45 10.46
C SER A 676 24.74 11.17 10.08
N THR A 677 23.97 11.63 11.08
CA THR A 677 22.76 12.45 10.88
C THR A 677 23.00 13.65 9.97
N PHE A 678 24.19 14.25 10.07
CA PHE A 678 24.61 15.35 9.20
C PHE A 678 24.82 14.89 7.74
N MET A 679 25.37 13.71 7.49
CA MET A 679 25.54 13.18 6.13
C MET A 679 24.18 12.87 5.48
N VAL A 680 23.23 12.31 6.24
CA VAL A 680 21.86 12.11 5.76
C VAL A 680 21.22 13.44 5.39
N GLU A 681 21.34 14.45 6.24
CA GLU A 681 20.85 15.81 5.99
C GLU A 681 21.44 16.38 4.69
N MET A 682 22.75 16.30 4.51
CA MET A 682 23.41 16.84 3.32
C MET A 682 23.02 16.09 2.04
N ASN A 683 22.80 14.79 2.11
CA ASN A 683 22.29 14.00 0.99
C ASN A 683 20.88 14.45 0.60
N GLU A 684 19.98 14.64 1.57
CA GLU A 684 18.61 15.12 1.30
C GLU A 684 18.64 16.53 0.66
N VAL A 685 19.44 17.44 1.22
CA VAL A 685 19.62 18.80 0.64
C VAL A 685 20.18 18.74 -0.78
N ALA A 686 21.22 17.95 -1.01
CA ALA A 686 21.83 17.80 -2.33
C ALA A 686 20.82 17.26 -3.36
N ASP A 687 19.98 16.34 -2.94
CA ASP A 687 18.93 15.77 -3.77
C ASP A 687 17.82 16.78 -4.11
N ILE A 688 17.41 17.58 -3.14
CA ILE A 688 16.45 18.67 -3.37
C ILE A 688 17.00 19.64 -4.39
N LEU A 689 18.23 20.14 -4.18
CA LEU A 689 18.86 21.14 -5.06
C LEU A 689 19.11 20.63 -6.50
N LYS A 690 19.23 19.30 -6.69
CA LYS A 690 19.39 18.68 -8.02
C LYS A 690 18.08 18.47 -8.76
N ASN A 691 16.98 18.19 -8.04
CA ASN A 691 15.74 17.73 -8.64
C ASN A 691 14.62 18.76 -8.63
N ALA A 692 14.69 19.76 -7.77
CA ALA A 692 13.72 20.84 -7.73
C ALA A 692 13.84 21.73 -8.97
N THR A 693 12.73 22.37 -9.33
CA THR A 693 12.62 23.34 -10.42
C THR A 693 12.10 24.68 -9.90
N ALA A 694 12.08 25.72 -10.72
CA ALA A 694 11.47 26.99 -10.37
C ALA A 694 9.97 26.90 -10.04
N LYS A 695 9.28 25.81 -10.45
CA LYS A 695 7.87 25.56 -10.13
C LYS A 695 7.66 24.77 -8.85
N SER A 696 8.73 24.25 -8.25
CA SER A 696 8.65 23.44 -7.04
C SER A 696 8.38 24.28 -5.78
N LEU A 697 7.84 23.61 -4.76
CA LEU A 697 7.74 24.13 -3.40
C LEU A 697 8.75 23.39 -2.52
N ILE A 698 9.65 24.11 -1.87
CA ILE A 698 10.71 23.55 -1.04
C ILE A 698 10.50 23.94 0.40
N ILE A 699 10.65 22.97 1.30
CA ILE A 699 10.62 23.17 2.75
C ILE A 699 11.96 22.75 3.33
N PHE A 700 12.66 23.72 3.91
CA PHE A 700 13.89 23.51 4.67
C PHE A 700 13.65 23.83 6.13
N ASP A 701 13.77 22.83 6.99
CA ASP A 701 13.61 22.99 8.44
C ASP A 701 14.94 22.72 9.13
N GLU A 702 15.57 23.79 9.61
CA GLU A 702 16.77 23.80 10.45
C GLU A 702 18.00 23.13 9.82
N ILE A 703 18.39 23.54 8.62
CA ILE A 703 19.61 23.07 7.96
C ILE A 703 20.87 23.50 8.73
N GLY A 704 21.85 22.61 8.83
CA GLY A 704 23.18 22.88 9.38
C GLY A 704 23.32 22.65 10.89
N ARG A 705 22.31 22.01 11.53
CA ARG A 705 22.37 21.71 12.99
C ARG A 705 23.36 20.61 13.37
N GLY A 706 23.69 19.72 12.45
CA GLY A 706 24.51 18.55 12.71
C GLY A 706 26.02 18.78 12.72
N THR A 707 26.49 20.05 12.61
CA THR A 707 27.92 20.40 12.56
C THR A 707 28.23 21.64 13.41
N SER A 708 29.45 22.18 13.31
CA SER A 708 29.83 23.43 14.02
C SER A 708 28.96 24.61 13.57
N THR A 709 28.73 25.56 14.48
CA THR A 709 27.81 26.68 14.24
C THR A 709 28.16 27.46 12.96
N PHE A 710 29.45 27.77 12.74
CA PHE A 710 29.89 28.53 11.58
C PHE A 710 29.78 27.75 10.27
N ASP A 711 30.14 26.43 10.28
CA ASP A 711 29.99 25.59 9.09
C ASP A 711 28.52 25.42 8.75
N GLY A 712 27.67 25.12 9.76
CA GLY A 712 26.24 24.94 9.60
C GLY A 712 25.57 26.23 9.04
N MET A 713 25.88 27.37 9.57
CA MET A 713 25.40 28.67 9.10
C MET A 713 25.87 28.98 7.66
N SER A 714 27.13 28.70 7.34
CA SER A 714 27.69 28.90 6.00
C SER A 714 26.98 28.03 4.95
N ILE A 715 26.71 26.76 5.28
CA ILE A 715 25.97 25.85 4.42
C ILE A 715 24.51 26.31 4.25
N ALA A 716 23.83 26.66 5.36
CA ALA A 716 22.44 27.14 5.34
C ALA A 716 22.29 28.39 4.47
N ARG A 717 23.23 29.35 4.60
CA ARG A 717 23.30 30.55 3.77
C ARG A 717 23.48 30.22 2.28
N ALA A 718 24.44 29.38 1.95
CA ALA A 718 24.73 29.02 0.57
C ALA A 718 23.54 28.26 -0.08
N VAL A 719 22.86 27.39 0.67
CA VAL A 719 21.64 26.66 0.22
C VAL A 719 20.50 27.64 -0.06
N LEU A 720 20.29 28.62 0.84
CA LEU A 720 19.25 29.62 0.68
C LEU A 720 19.52 30.52 -0.53
N GLU A 721 20.75 31.03 -0.66
CA GLU A 721 21.17 31.83 -1.81
C GLU A 721 21.00 31.05 -3.14
N PHE A 722 21.35 29.77 -3.15
CA PHE A 722 21.14 28.89 -4.32
C PHE A 722 19.66 28.73 -4.66
N ALA A 723 18.81 28.49 -3.67
CA ALA A 723 17.38 28.32 -3.85
C ALA A 723 16.68 29.61 -4.31
N ALA A 724 17.15 30.75 -3.81
CA ALA A 724 16.61 32.05 -4.12
C ALA A 724 17.04 32.59 -5.50
N ASP A 725 18.22 32.23 -6.00
CA ASP A 725 18.75 32.74 -7.27
C ASP A 725 17.96 32.20 -8.47
N LYS A 726 17.28 33.13 -9.19
CA LYS A 726 16.52 32.82 -10.43
C LYS A 726 17.35 32.17 -11.54
N ARG A 727 18.67 32.38 -11.53
CA ARG A 727 19.58 31.82 -12.54
C ARG A 727 19.97 30.38 -12.23
N ARG A 728 19.82 29.96 -10.96
CA ARG A 728 20.17 28.63 -10.50
C ARG A 728 18.92 27.78 -10.31
N LEU A 729 18.07 28.11 -9.35
CA LEU A 729 16.86 27.38 -9.04
C LEU A 729 15.60 28.26 -9.06
N GLY A 730 15.55 29.33 -8.28
CA GLY A 730 14.43 30.24 -8.24
C GLY A 730 13.11 29.66 -7.73
N ALA A 731 13.16 28.64 -6.88
CA ALA A 731 12.00 27.91 -6.39
C ALA A 731 11.33 28.62 -5.20
N LYS A 732 10.01 28.43 -5.04
CA LYS A 732 9.30 28.85 -3.84
C LYS A 732 9.80 28.07 -2.64
N THR A 733 10.34 28.77 -1.65
CA THR A 733 11.05 28.14 -0.53
C THR A 733 10.56 28.68 0.81
N LEU A 734 10.19 27.78 1.72
CA LEU A 734 9.98 28.06 3.14
C LEU A 734 11.20 27.56 3.91
N PHE A 735 11.89 28.45 4.58
CA PHE A 735 13.18 28.18 5.22
C PHE A 735 13.11 28.53 6.71
N ALA A 736 12.92 27.53 7.57
CA ALA A 736 12.99 27.76 9.02
C ALA A 736 14.43 27.63 9.52
N THR A 737 14.84 28.56 10.34
CA THR A 737 16.18 28.60 10.87
C THR A 737 16.26 29.21 12.28
N HIS A 738 17.34 28.85 13.00
CA HIS A 738 17.74 29.47 14.24
C HIS A 738 18.90 30.47 14.05
N TYR A 739 19.46 30.51 12.85
CA TYR A 739 20.52 31.46 12.53
C TYR A 739 19.91 32.83 12.22
N HIS A 740 19.97 33.77 13.19
CA HIS A 740 19.41 35.09 13.03
C HIS A 740 20.19 35.89 11.98
N GLU A 741 21.45 35.59 11.76
CA GLU A 741 22.33 36.23 10.77
C GLU A 741 21.80 36.03 9.33
N LEU A 742 21.03 34.97 9.07
CA LEU A 742 20.43 34.75 7.76
C LEU A 742 19.32 35.75 7.42
N THR A 743 18.80 36.49 8.40
CA THR A 743 17.78 37.51 8.17
C THR A 743 18.33 38.73 7.42
N GLU A 744 19.64 38.93 7.45
CA GLU A 744 20.32 39.99 6.66
C GLU A 744 20.20 39.77 5.14
N LEU A 745 19.87 38.53 4.73
CA LEU A 745 19.72 38.20 3.31
C LEU A 745 18.52 38.88 2.65
N GLU A 746 17.53 39.35 3.39
CA GLU A 746 16.42 40.14 2.85
C GLU A 746 16.90 41.44 2.18
N GLU A 747 17.99 42.05 2.68
CA GLU A 747 18.55 43.27 2.12
C GLU A 747 19.49 43.02 0.94
N SER A 748 20.10 41.84 0.87
CA SER A 748 21.15 41.51 -0.08
C SER A 748 20.73 40.56 -1.22
N VAL A 749 19.65 39.80 -1.06
CA VAL A 749 19.20 38.80 -2.01
C VAL A 749 17.75 39.05 -2.47
N ASP A 750 17.56 39.25 -3.77
CA ASP A 750 16.25 39.51 -4.37
C ASP A 750 15.28 38.31 -4.14
N GLY A 751 14.08 38.63 -3.70
CA GLY A 751 13.01 37.65 -3.48
C GLY A 751 13.10 36.90 -2.15
N VAL A 752 13.94 37.34 -1.22
CA VAL A 752 13.98 36.85 0.16
C VAL A 752 13.16 37.78 1.06
N LYS A 753 12.33 37.21 1.93
CA LYS A 753 11.54 37.91 2.94
C LYS A 753 11.63 37.24 4.30
N ASN A 754 11.71 38.06 5.35
CA ASN A 754 11.76 37.61 6.71
C ASN A 754 10.37 37.54 7.34
N TYR A 755 10.16 36.45 8.06
CA TYR A 755 8.99 36.18 8.88
C TYR A 755 9.41 35.68 10.25
N ASN A 756 8.60 35.96 11.24
CA ASN A 756 8.81 35.45 12.58
C ASN A 756 7.48 34.96 13.20
N ILE A 757 7.57 34.25 14.30
CA ILE A 757 6.41 33.88 15.06
C ILE A 757 6.12 34.93 16.11
N ALA A 758 4.92 35.50 16.08
CA ALA A 758 4.48 36.52 17.03
C ALA A 758 4.51 35.99 18.47
N VAL A 759 5.15 36.78 19.34
CA VAL A 759 5.32 36.43 20.75
C VAL A 759 4.72 37.57 21.59
N LYS A 760 3.98 37.25 22.65
CA LYS A 760 3.47 38.19 23.62
C LYS A 760 4.24 38.02 24.93
N LYS A 761 4.99 39.08 25.30
CA LYS A 761 5.69 39.13 26.59
C LYS A 761 4.75 39.77 27.65
N ARG A 762 4.64 39.14 28.80
CA ARG A 762 4.01 39.70 30.00
C ARG A 762 4.98 39.52 31.18
N GLY A 763 5.79 40.57 31.43
CA GLY A 763 6.91 40.46 32.37
C GLY A 763 7.90 39.38 31.95
N ASP A 764 8.18 38.45 32.84
CA ASP A 764 9.05 37.26 32.59
C ASP A 764 8.35 36.08 31.89
N ASP A 765 7.05 36.17 31.62
CA ASP A 765 6.32 35.09 30.95
C ASP A 765 6.10 35.39 29.49
N ILE A 766 6.34 34.36 28.67
CA ILE A 766 6.22 34.43 27.22
C ILE A 766 5.10 33.52 26.76
N THR A 767 4.21 34.04 25.91
CA THR A 767 3.16 33.28 25.23
C THR A 767 3.42 33.33 23.73
N PHE A 768 3.61 32.16 23.11
CA PHE A 768 3.69 32.04 21.67
C PHE A 768 2.29 32.12 21.07
N LEU A 769 2.06 33.14 20.23
CA LEU A 769 0.75 33.35 19.61
C LEU A 769 0.52 32.40 18.44
N ARG A 770 1.53 31.64 18.00
CA ARG A 770 1.49 30.73 16.86
C ARG A 770 1.07 31.40 15.54
N ARG A 771 1.23 32.72 15.45
CA ARG A 771 0.94 33.51 14.26
C ARG A 771 2.22 33.96 13.60
N ILE A 772 2.33 33.71 12.28
CA ILE A 772 3.43 34.15 11.44
C ILE A 772 3.20 35.62 11.07
N VAL A 773 4.21 36.48 11.28
CA VAL A 773 4.17 37.89 10.95
C VAL A 773 5.43 38.28 10.18
N SER A 774 5.34 39.31 9.34
CA SER A 774 6.51 39.85 8.60
C SER A 774 7.53 40.48 9.53
N GLY A 775 8.80 40.37 9.19
CA GLY A 775 9.94 40.93 9.91
C GLY A 775 10.76 39.93 10.69
N CYS A 776 11.83 40.41 11.33
CA CYS A 776 12.77 39.59 12.11
C CYS A 776 12.25 39.37 13.54
N ALA A 777 12.68 38.30 14.17
CA ALA A 777 12.45 38.07 15.60
C ALA A 777 13.39 38.97 16.43
N ASP A 778 12.88 39.57 17.51
CA ASP A 778 13.62 40.51 18.39
C ASP A 778 14.72 39.84 19.25
N GLY A 779 14.85 38.49 19.19
CA GLY A 779 15.84 37.74 19.97
C GLY A 779 15.63 36.23 19.98
N SER A 780 16.56 35.51 20.60
CA SER A 780 16.43 34.06 20.82
C SER A 780 15.57 33.81 22.08
N TYR A 781 14.66 32.82 22.00
CA TYR A 781 13.74 32.44 23.09
C TYR A 781 14.05 31.08 23.69
N GLY A 782 15.28 30.56 23.47
CA GLY A 782 15.67 29.21 23.93
C GLY A 782 15.59 29.01 25.44
N ILE A 783 16.01 30.05 26.20
CA ILE A 783 16.02 30.02 27.66
C ILE A 783 14.59 30.01 28.21
N GLU A 784 13.71 30.81 27.62
CA GLU A 784 12.28 30.86 27.98
C GLU A 784 11.57 29.52 27.69
N VAL A 785 11.91 28.90 26.58
CA VAL A 785 11.41 27.53 26.25
C VAL A 785 11.91 26.52 27.28
N ALA A 786 13.18 26.60 27.71
CA ALA A 786 13.71 25.75 28.77
C ALA A 786 12.95 25.95 30.10
N LYS A 787 12.59 27.20 30.46
CA LYS A 787 11.74 27.52 31.61
C LYS A 787 10.36 26.85 31.48
N LEU A 788 9.70 26.97 30.31
CA LEU A 788 8.42 26.37 30.03
C LEU A 788 8.44 24.82 30.06
N ALA A 789 9.56 24.23 29.67
CA ALA A 789 9.78 22.78 29.72
C ALA A 789 10.05 22.24 31.14
N GLY A 790 10.15 23.10 32.15
CA GLY A 790 10.35 22.70 33.54
C GLY A 790 11.82 22.54 33.95
N VAL A 791 12.78 23.10 33.21
CA VAL A 791 14.19 23.13 33.61
C VAL A 791 14.31 23.92 34.92
N PRO A 792 15.09 23.46 35.92
CA PRO A 792 15.23 24.13 37.20
C PRO A 792 15.59 25.61 37.07
N ASN A 793 14.94 26.50 37.84
CA ASN A 793 15.13 27.95 37.74
C ASN A 793 16.59 28.38 37.92
N SER A 794 17.36 27.68 38.74
CA SER A 794 18.78 27.96 38.95
C SER A 794 19.61 27.81 37.67
N VAL A 795 19.25 26.83 36.81
CA VAL A 795 19.88 26.61 35.51
C VAL A 795 19.42 27.69 34.52
N VAL A 796 18.15 28.06 34.54
CA VAL A 796 17.56 29.09 33.67
C VAL A 796 18.20 30.46 33.95
N GLU A 797 18.34 30.84 35.21
CA GLU A 797 18.98 32.09 35.62
C GLU A 797 20.49 32.14 35.26
N ARG A 798 21.22 31.02 35.47
CA ARG A 798 22.63 30.96 35.03
C ARG A 798 22.74 31.07 33.50
N ALA A 799 21.84 30.43 32.75
CA ALA A 799 21.79 30.51 31.28
C ALA A 799 21.58 31.95 30.79
N LYS A 800 20.72 32.74 31.44
CA LYS A 800 20.55 34.17 31.14
C LYS A 800 21.83 35.00 31.34
N VAL A 801 22.57 34.74 32.43
CA VAL A 801 23.85 35.39 32.71
C VAL A 801 24.89 35.01 31.65
N VAL A 802 24.99 33.72 31.31
CA VAL A 802 25.96 33.27 30.28
C VAL A 802 25.59 33.84 28.91
N LEU A 803 24.30 33.90 28.54
CA LEU A 803 23.87 34.52 27.27
C LEU A 803 24.30 35.99 27.22
N HIS A 804 24.08 36.73 28.28
CA HIS A 804 24.50 38.16 28.34
C HIS A 804 26.04 38.31 28.24
N GLU A 805 26.80 37.44 28.88
CA GLU A 805 28.26 37.41 28.76
C GLU A 805 28.70 37.16 27.29
N LEU A 806 28.09 36.16 26.60
CA LEU A 806 28.44 35.84 25.21
C LEU A 806 28.02 36.95 24.23
N GLU A 807 26.87 37.58 24.43
CA GLU A 807 26.41 38.69 23.59
C GLU A 807 27.35 39.93 23.77
N THR A 808 27.84 40.19 24.98
CA THR A 808 28.74 41.30 25.25
C THR A 808 30.14 41.04 24.67
N GLU A 809 30.66 39.84 24.74
CA GLU A 809 31.95 39.45 24.13
C GLU A 809 31.87 39.44 22.60
N GLY A 810 30.72 39.05 22.01
CA GLY A 810 30.50 39.07 20.58
C GLY A 810 30.55 40.49 20.02
N VAL A 811 29.93 41.47 20.69
CA VAL A 811 29.96 42.89 20.28
C VAL A 811 31.36 43.48 20.34
N THR A 812 32.19 43.07 21.35
CA THR A 812 33.56 43.56 21.47
C THR A 812 34.45 43.06 20.32
N ARG A 813 34.22 41.87 19.80
CA ARG A 813 34.95 41.34 18.62
C ARG A 813 34.52 42.04 17.31
N VAL A 814 33.28 42.36 17.14
CA VAL A 814 32.75 43.03 15.91
C VAL A 814 33.19 44.49 15.84
N VAL A 815 33.26 45.20 16.99
CA VAL A 815 33.72 46.61 17.02
C VAL A 815 35.23 46.73 16.79
N SER A 816 36.01 45.66 17.05
CA SER A 816 37.47 45.66 16.79
C SER A 816 37.85 45.40 15.33
N VAL A 817 36.91 44.93 14.48
CA VAL A 817 37.14 44.63 13.05
C VAL A 817 36.79 45.80 12.13
N SER A 818 36.05 46.83 12.59
CA SER A 818 35.57 47.95 11.77
C SER A 818 36.36 49.24 11.81
N LYS A 819 37.61 49.21 12.35
CA LYS A 819 38.54 50.35 12.25
C LYS A 819 39.99 49.88 12.08
N SER A 820 40.41 49.68 10.84
CA SER A 820 41.79 49.98 10.42
C SER A 820 41.86 50.08 8.90
N GLU A 821 41.70 51.32 8.42
CA GLU A 821 42.36 51.70 7.17
C GLU A 821 43.87 51.85 7.48
N GLU A 822 44.68 51.37 6.58
CA GLU A 822 46.04 51.66 6.24
C GLU A 822 47.01 52.11 7.37
N SER A 823 47.92 51.23 7.73
CA SER A 823 49.36 51.59 7.76
C SER A 823 50.25 50.38 8.02
N ASP A 824 51.24 50.21 7.18
CA ASP A 824 52.41 49.35 7.40
C ASP A 824 53.00 49.55 8.79
N GLN A 825 52.98 48.56 9.66
CA GLN A 825 54.00 48.37 10.69
C GLN A 825 53.97 47.01 11.30
N LEU A 826 55.14 46.37 11.35
CA LEU A 826 55.54 45.15 11.96
C LEU A 826 54.87 44.89 13.33
N SER A 827 54.05 43.85 13.44
CA SER A 827 53.46 43.40 14.68
C SER A 827 54.41 42.45 15.42
N PHE A 828 54.89 42.89 16.55
CA PHE A 828 55.47 42.06 17.62
C PHE A 828 54.36 41.31 18.34
N GLY A 829 54.21 40.04 18.00
CA GLY A 829 53.24 39.20 18.71
C GLY A 829 53.29 37.73 18.31
N ASN A 830 54.45 37.10 18.44
CA ASN A 830 54.55 35.66 18.42
C ASN A 830 55.95 35.15 18.93
N SER A 831 56.43 35.70 20.04
CA SER A 831 57.71 35.27 20.65
C SER A 831 57.66 33.82 21.11
N ALA A 832 56.54 33.36 21.67
CA ALA A 832 56.42 31.97 22.17
C ALA A 832 56.28 30.94 21.05
N ALA A 833 55.50 31.22 20.03
CA ALA A 833 55.33 30.30 18.91
C ALA A 833 56.61 30.17 18.06
N ASN A 834 57.35 31.23 17.88
CA ASN A 834 58.63 31.19 17.19
C ASN A 834 59.71 30.41 18.03
N GLY A 835 59.69 30.49 19.35
CA GLY A 835 60.56 29.73 20.23
C GLY A 835 60.35 28.21 20.13
N ILE A 836 59.09 27.77 20.06
CA ILE A 836 58.73 26.36 19.90
C ILE A 836 59.13 25.84 18.51
N VAL A 837 58.94 26.63 17.47
CA VAL A 837 59.33 26.26 16.10
C VAL A 837 60.85 26.17 15.96
N GLU A 838 61.63 27.06 16.60
CA GLU A 838 63.11 26.97 16.64
C GLU A 838 63.60 25.79 17.45
N ALA A 839 62.97 25.44 18.56
CA ALA A 839 63.29 24.26 19.36
C ALA A 839 63.04 22.97 18.54
N LEU A 840 61.89 22.87 17.83
CA LEU A 840 61.60 21.75 16.95
C LEU A 840 62.56 21.59 15.77
N LYS A 841 63.01 22.70 15.15
CA LYS A 841 64.00 22.66 14.07
C LYS A 841 65.43 22.21 14.53
N LYS A 842 65.74 22.30 15.80
CA LYS A 842 67.04 21.92 16.36
C LYS A 842 67.05 20.46 16.85
N LEU A 843 65.96 19.79 16.89
CA LEU A 843 65.81 18.39 17.36
C LEU A 843 66.03 17.41 16.21
N ASP A 844 67.07 16.58 16.39
CA ASP A 844 67.23 15.42 15.51
C ASP A 844 66.49 14.21 16.09
N VAL A 845 65.34 13.95 15.56
CA VAL A 845 64.40 12.88 15.99
C VAL A 845 65.02 11.48 15.91
N ASN A 846 66.04 11.27 15.05
CA ASN A 846 66.68 9.98 14.87
C ASN A 846 67.70 9.62 15.97
N THR A 847 68.08 10.60 16.79
CA THR A 847 69.04 10.41 17.88
C THR A 847 68.40 10.32 19.24
N LEU A 848 67.06 10.49 19.36
CA LEU A 848 66.34 10.49 20.63
C LEU A 848 65.84 9.08 20.98
N THR A 849 66.04 8.72 22.25
CA THR A 849 65.30 7.51 22.76
C THR A 849 63.87 7.85 23.00
N PRO A 850 62.93 6.83 23.04
CA PRO A 850 61.53 7.05 23.29
C PRO A 850 61.21 7.86 24.55
N ILE A 851 61.99 7.73 25.62
CA ILE A 851 61.80 8.44 26.87
C ILE A 851 62.21 9.93 26.69
N GLU A 852 63.28 10.19 26.02
CA GLU A 852 63.75 11.56 25.72
C GLU A 852 62.77 12.28 24.77
N ALA A 853 62.25 11.59 23.77
CA ALA A 853 61.26 12.12 22.89
C ALA A 853 59.95 12.51 23.62
N MET A 854 59.45 11.68 24.56
CA MET A 854 58.34 12.01 25.44
C MET A 854 58.62 13.20 26.33
N THR A 855 59.78 13.35 26.87
CA THR A 855 60.18 14.47 27.74
C THR A 855 60.21 15.75 26.95
N VAL A 856 60.82 15.76 25.78
CA VAL A 856 60.86 16.91 24.88
C VAL A 856 59.49 17.34 24.41
N LEU A 857 58.64 16.36 24.06
CA LEU A 857 57.23 16.62 23.67
C LEU A 857 56.45 17.28 24.81
N TYR A 858 56.64 16.77 26.04
CA TYR A 858 56.01 17.32 27.24
C TYR A 858 56.43 18.76 27.50
N ASP A 859 57.75 19.09 27.38
CA ASP A 859 58.25 20.44 27.55
C ASP A 859 57.77 21.40 26.47
N LEU A 860 57.67 20.97 25.22
CA LEU A 860 57.10 21.77 24.10
C LEU A 860 55.60 22.02 24.29
N CYS A 861 54.87 21.02 24.75
CA CYS A 861 53.44 21.20 25.09
C CYS A 861 53.26 22.14 26.28
N LYS A 862 54.12 22.10 27.27
CA LYS A 862 54.06 23.02 28.40
C LYS A 862 54.40 24.47 27.98
N GLN A 863 55.35 24.64 27.06
CA GLN A 863 55.70 25.96 26.49
C GLN A 863 54.60 26.48 25.57
N ALA A 864 53.86 25.62 24.90
CA ALA A 864 52.70 25.99 24.04
C ALA A 864 51.48 26.44 24.87
N ASN A 865 51.33 25.95 26.10
CA ASN A 865 50.22 26.28 27.00
C ASN A 865 50.58 27.38 28.05
N SER A 866 51.78 27.90 28.03
CA SER A 866 52.21 29.02 28.86
C SER A 866 52.17 30.31 28.06
#